data_369fe45272658968fbce0d1c2d26d410
#
_entry.id   369fe45272658968fbce0d1c2d26d410
#
_cell.length_a   1.000
_cell.length_b   1.000
_cell.length_c   1.000
_cell.angle_alpha   90.00
_cell.angle_beta   90.00
_cell.angle_gamma   90.00
#
_symmetry.space_group_name_H-M   'P 1'
#
loop_
_entity.id
_entity.type
_entity.pdbx_description
1 polymer ?
#
loop_
_entity_poly.entity_id
_entity_poly.type
_entity_poly.pdbx_seq_one_letter_code
_entity_poly.pdbx_strand_id
1 'polypeptide(L)'
;MLDFSKGSFPIIIKPNFGQPILLNLGDFKNKANEYNRSIIFDSLIITKPSHSITRILEYFHLNLYIQPILRDEGNFQQRRGDLYPIKLTEISKIEKLDFRDQSILEEQNCIIWDIFNCVLQLDNVFGKRKELYHVKFELEISIIKQIEQLLKEINRNFLLFDIVHDIPNRTDNKVNYHSIAIFNKDWKNFEFIHASDFHIACRNDFILNFLKEKTRAKLEYYKRRKKKIKKVDTFVLTRDFEFREDFQEEKYEELRYAKYNFNYSLRLFIEFVNRKAIKNDLDFVLMTGDLIDYLNIARGNYQYENNFHVFMEILLGLNRGLEKPPYLGRDSEYINKKEILVPIFTTVGNHDYRKEHYGMRFSQIHKIFGMTKPDIKGYYDIKFFNYLTALKSKDKYLIDYFRYFNPNLNFRLRIGDNYTFIFLDTGQDSVADLHDLLTGGPSTKGIKDYQVDLLRAYIQLSHNEKIIIVMHTPPISPNLNNFKQRKYKKQLGIKNRKLEWSDLHEDNLKKINKTGRLDQILNLKYQTIMYNWATLLRIATGSDKIIRRKVDLILCGHTHTLKEYRLKEAQETERINFGFWFFPIYIEVPCEVYTSTYRKNFDRFKDSSDLKIWFDVNKPFVFQCNALGPLSARFKYKPPGFRFYSIKNNQITQVKVYSLHLKKFNSS
;
A
#
# COMPACT_ATOMS: atom_id res chain seq x y z
N MET A 1 8.53 -23.71 -11.71
CA MET A 1 7.80 -22.64 -12.46
C MET A 1 6.67 -22.19 -11.56
N LEU A 2 6.54 -20.90 -11.24
CA LEU A 2 5.36 -20.44 -10.53
C LEU A 2 4.18 -20.64 -11.47
N ASP A 3 3.36 -21.64 -11.19
CA ASP A 3 2.17 -21.88 -11.96
C ASP A 3 1.08 -20.96 -11.44
N PHE A 4 0.99 -19.78 -12.05
CA PHE A 4 -0.16 -18.88 -11.88
C PHE A 4 -1.40 -19.41 -12.63
N SER A 5 -1.27 -20.54 -13.31
CA SER A 5 -2.39 -21.16 -13.98
C SER A 5 -3.48 -21.49 -12.96
N LYS A 6 -4.71 -21.34 -13.39
CA LYS A 6 -5.98 -21.63 -12.71
C LYS A 6 -5.89 -22.88 -11.84
N GLY A 7 -5.25 -22.73 -10.68
CA GLY A 7 -4.74 -23.80 -9.87
C GLY A 7 -5.81 -24.83 -9.50
N SER A 8 -5.38 -26.06 -9.45
CA SER A 8 -6.17 -27.16 -8.91
C SER A 8 -6.52 -26.83 -7.46
N PHE A 9 -7.81 -26.80 -7.15
CA PHE A 9 -8.30 -26.72 -5.80
C PHE A 9 -7.84 -27.94 -4.98
N PRO A 10 -7.70 -27.83 -3.65
CA PRO A 10 -7.97 -26.68 -2.79
C PRO A 10 -6.87 -25.60 -2.84
N ILE A 11 -7.23 -24.36 -2.55
CA ILE A 11 -6.33 -23.19 -2.52
C ILE A 11 -6.43 -22.53 -1.15
N ILE A 12 -5.31 -22.37 -0.47
CA ILE A 12 -5.22 -21.53 0.73
C ILE A 12 -5.26 -20.06 0.27
N ILE A 13 -6.27 -19.30 0.71
CA ILE A 13 -6.43 -17.90 0.34
C ILE A 13 -6.08 -16.95 1.48
N LYS A 14 -6.04 -17.44 2.71
CA LYS A 14 -5.59 -16.74 3.90
C LYS A 14 -4.88 -17.76 4.82
N PRO A 15 -3.68 -17.46 5.33
CA PRO A 15 -2.88 -16.26 5.10
C PRO A 15 -2.31 -16.17 3.70
N ASN A 16 -1.96 -14.94 3.28
CA ASN A 16 -1.44 -14.70 1.94
C ASN A 16 -0.42 -13.54 1.95
N PHE A 17 0.22 -13.28 0.82
CA PHE A 17 1.33 -12.37 0.66
C PHE A 17 1.06 -10.94 1.18
N GLY A 18 -0.12 -10.39 0.91
CA GLY A 18 -0.52 -9.04 1.35
C GLY A 18 -1.35 -8.98 2.64
N GLN A 19 -1.56 -10.13 3.27
CA GLN A 19 -2.17 -10.27 4.59
C GLN A 19 -1.58 -11.49 5.32
N PRO A 20 -0.28 -11.45 5.68
CA PRO A 20 0.34 -12.53 6.44
C PRO A 20 -0.21 -12.60 7.88
N ILE A 21 -0.09 -13.76 8.49
CA ILE A 21 -0.30 -13.92 9.93
C ILE A 21 0.97 -13.52 10.66
N LEU A 22 0.83 -12.69 11.69
CA LEU A 22 1.91 -12.37 12.62
C LEU A 22 1.79 -13.25 13.86
N LEU A 23 2.81 -14.04 14.12
CA LEU A 23 2.91 -14.90 15.31
C LEU A 23 4.08 -14.41 16.16
N ASN A 24 3.86 -14.12 17.43
CA ASN A 24 4.91 -13.71 18.33
C ASN A 24 5.22 -14.81 19.34
N LEU A 25 6.42 -15.34 19.32
CA LEU A 25 6.83 -16.47 20.17
C LEU A 25 6.64 -16.18 21.66
N GLY A 26 6.80 -14.91 22.06
CA GLY A 26 6.60 -14.49 23.46
C GLY A 26 5.19 -14.78 24.01
N ASP A 27 4.16 -14.76 23.14
CA ASP A 27 2.76 -14.93 23.54
C ASP A 27 2.42 -16.40 23.91
N PHE A 28 3.33 -17.33 23.60
CA PHE A 28 3.17 -18.78 23.85
C PHE A 28 4.07 -19.32 24.96
N LYS A 29 4.78 -18.43 25.66
CA LYS A 29 5.63 -18.78 26.79
C LYS A 29 4.92 -18.55 28.12
N ASN A 30 5.27 -19.39 29.10
CA ASN A 30 4.84 -19.23 30.49
C ASN A 30 5.73 -18.20 31.23
N LYS A 31 5.43 -17.97 32.55
CA LYS A 31 6.23 -17.08 33.40
C LYS A 31 7.69 -17.54 33.58
N ALA A 32 7.99 -18.83 33.36
CA ALA A 32 9.34 -19.39 33.39
C ALA A 32 10.05 -19.29 32.01
N ASN A 33 9.46 -18.57 31.07
CA ASN A 33 9.98 -18.42 29.69
C ASN A 33 10.06 -19.75 28.91
N GLU A 34 9.22 -20.73 29.26
CA GLU A 34 9.09 -22.02 28.58
C GLU A 34 7.82 -22.08 27.73
N TYR A 35 7.88 -22.76 26.58
CA TYR A 35 6.69 -22.98 25.75
C TYR A 35 5.76 -24.00 26.43
N ASN A 36 4.52 -23.59 26.71
CA ASN A 36 3.51 -24.40 27.39
C ASN A 36 2.41 -24.91 26.48
N ARG A 37 2.37 -24.43 25.24
CA ARG A 37 1.38 -24.84 24.22
C ARG A 37 1.93 -24.69 22.81
N SER A 38 1.38 -25.48 21.89
CA SER A 38 1.60 -25.31 20.45
C SER A 38 0.98 -24.00 19.95
N ILE A 39 1.43 -23.53 18.78
CA ILE A 39 0.86 -22.39 18.10
C ILE A 39 -0.23 -22.87 17.16
N ILE A 40 -1.45 -22.43 17.39
CA ILE A 40 -2.58 -22.67 16.49
C ILE A 40 -2.88 -21.37 15.74
N PHE A 41 -3.03 -21.45 14.42
CA PHE A 41 -3.41 -20.32 13.60
C PHE A 41 -4.50 -20.69 12.61
N ASP A 42 -5.34 -19.71 12.31
CA ASP A 42 -6.51 -19.85 11.46
C ASP A 42 -6.17 -19.61 9.99
N SER A 43 -6.83 -20.33 9.10
CA SER A 43 -6.64 -20.25 7.67
C SER A 43 -7.95 -20.40 6.92
N LEU A 44 -8.01 -19.88 5.68
CA LEU A 44 -9.15 -20.01 4.79
C LEU A 44 -8.76 -20.78 3.53
N ILE A 45 -9.58 -21.76 3.17
CA ILE A 45 -9.38 -22.59 2.00
C ILE A 45 -10.60 -22.48 1.08
N ILE A 46 -10.35 -22.28 -0.21
CA ILE A 46 -11.37 -22.42 -1.24
C ILE A 46 -11.21 -23.79 -1.91
N THR A 47 -12.34 -24.46 -2.13
CA THR A 47 -12.39 -25.74 -2.84
C THR A 47 -13.59 -25.83 -3.78
N LYS A 48 -13.64 -26.87 -4.60
CA LYS A 48 -14.80 -27.20 -5.45
C LYS A 48 -15.86 -27.93 -4.63
N PRO A 49 -17.16 -27.78 -4.96
CA PRO A 49 -18.25 -28.47 -4.25
C PRO A 49 -18.16 -30.00 -4.29
N SER A 50 -17.41 -30.56 -5.24
CA SER A 50 -17.22 -32.01 -5.37
C SER A 50 -16.19 -32.61 -4.42
N HIS A 51 -15.49 -31.79 -3.64
CA HIS A 51 -14.49 -32.27 -2.69
C HIS A 51 -15.13 -32.49 -1.32
N SER A 52 -15.18 -33.75 -0.86
CA SER A 52 -15.59 -34.07 0.51
C SER A 52 -14.57 -33.53 1.53
N ILE A 53 -15.02 -33.29 2.76
CA ILE A 53 -14.13 -32.92 3.87
C ILE A 53 -13.01 -33.92 4.04
N THR A 54 -13.32 -35.24 3.97
CA THR A 54 -12.33 -36.32 4.05
C THR A 54 -11.23 -36.16 2.99
N ARG A 55 -11.59 -35.86 1.75
CA ARG A 55 -10.62 -35.64 0.68
C ARG A 55 -9.77 -34.39 0.88
N ILE A 56 -10.33 -33.33 1.48
CA ILE A 56 -9.57 -32.12 1.81
C ILE A 56 -8.59 -32.42 2.93
N LEU A 57 -9.01 -33.17 3.96
CA LEU A 57 -8.16 -33.61 5.07
C LEU A 57 -6.99 -34.46 4.56
N GLU A 58 -7.26 -35.47 3.73
CA GLU A 58 -6.23 -36.32 3.12
C GLU A 58 -5.23 -35.49 2.31
N TYR A 59 -5.73 -34.47 1.60
CA TYR A 59 -4.92 -33.64 0.74
C TYR A 59 -3.95 -32.74 1.53
N PHE A 60 -4.33 -32.26 2.73
CA PHE A 60 -3.49 -31.39 3.56
C PHE A 60 -2.74 -32.13 4.66
N HIS A 61 -3.16 -33.34 5.02
CA HIS A 61 -2.68 -33.99 6.26
C HIS A 61 -1.23 -34.45 6.20
N LEU A 62 -0.68 -34.77 5.05
CA LEU A 62 0.60 -35.45 4.94
C LEU A 62 1.75 -34.60 4.38
N ASN A 63 1.47 -33.42 3.80
CA ASN A 63 2.50 -32.74 2.98
C ASN A 63 2.41 -31.21 3.06
N LEU A 64 2.07 -30.67 4.22
CA LEU A 64 2.01 -29.23 4.43
C LEU A 64 3.14 -28.78 5.35
N TYR A 65 3.90 -27.77 4.88
CA TYR A 65 5.09 -27.27 5.56
C TYR A 65 5.08 -25.76 5.58
N ILE A 66 5.82 -25.18 6.53
CA ILE A 66 6.29 -23.80 6.44
C ILE A 66 7.78 -23.79 6.14
N GLN A 67 8.22 -22.83 5.35
CA GLN A 67 9.61 -22.72 4.91
C GLN A 67 10.12 -21.29 5.12
N PRO A 68 11.19 -21.08 5.93
CA PRO A 68 11.70 -19.74 6.22
C PRO A 68 12.46 -19.15 5.04
N ILE A 69 12.41 -17.82 4.93
CA ILE A 69 13.15 -17.03 3.96
C ILE A 69 14.37 -16.44 4.67
N LEU A 70 15.56 -16.97 4.34
CA LEU A 70 16.80 -16.62 5.02
C LEU A 70 17.55 -15.46 4.37
N ARG A 71 17.44 -15.32 3.05
CA ARG A 71 18.20 -14.36 2.23
C ARG A 71 17.30 -13.68 1.20
N ASP A 72 17.68 -12.47 0.80
CA ASP A 72 17.01 -11.72 -0.26
C ASP A 72 17.60 -11.95 -1.66
N GLU A 73 18.81 -12.54 -1.75
CA GLU A 73 19.56 -12.77 -2.99
C GLU A 73 19.83 -14.24 -3.24
N GLY A 74 20.15 -14.56 -4.47
CA GLY A 74 20.42 -15.92 -4.93
C GLY A 74 19.22 -16.56 -5.67
N ASN A 75 19.36 -17.82 -6.05
CA ASN A 75 18.24 -18.57 -6.61
C ASN A 75 17.20 -18.90 -5.52
N PHE A 76 16.00 -19.28 -5.92
CA PHE A 76 14.89 -19.51 -4.99
C PHE A 76 15.24 -20.51 -3.88
N GLN A 77 15.93 -21.60 -4.21
CA GLN A 77 16.32 -22.62 -3.23
C GLN A 77 17.38 -22.12 -2.25
N GLN A 78 18.36 -21.32 -2.72
CA GLN A 78 19.39 -20.73 -1.86
C GLN A 78 18.83 -19.70 -0.86
N ARG A 79 17.66 -19.14 -1.14
CA ARG A 79 17.00 -18.17 -0.25
C ARG A 79 16.14 -18.82 0.83
N ARG A 80 15.86 -20.11 0.74
CA ARG A 80 14.98 -20.87 1.63
C ARG A 80 15.80 -21.73 2.60
N GLY A 81 15.25 -21.88 3.81
CA GLY A 81 15.75 -22.84 4.80
C GLY A 81 14.99 -24.15 4.74
N ASP A 82 15.10 -24.93 5.81
CA ASP A 82 14.47 -26.24 5.94
C ASP A 82 12.94 -26.15 6.00
N LEU A 83 12.30 -27.24 5.64
CA LEU A 83 10.85 -27.40 5.71
C LEU A 83 10.44 -27.84 7.12
N TYR A 84 9.54 -27.08 7.76
CA TYR A 84 8.96 -27.41 9.05
C TYR A 84 7.51 -27.88 8.85
N PRO A 85 7.12 -29.09 9.29
CA PRO A 85 5.77 -29.60 9.11
C PRO A 85 4.77 -28.81 9.95
N ILE A 86 3.57 -28.59 9.39
CA ILE A 86 2.40 -28.07 10.12
C ILE A 86 1.27 -29.08 10.00
N LYS A 87 0.46 -29.20 11.07
CA LYS A 87 -0.66 -30.13 11.13
C LYS A 87 -1.99 -29.41 10.97
N LEU A 88 -2.88 -30.01 10.18
CA LEU A 88 -4.27 -29.58 10.15
C LEU A 88 -5.00 -30.21 11.34
N THR A 89 -5.53 -29.39 12.24
CA THR A 89 -6.19 -29.87 13.49
C THR A 89 -7.70 -29.76 13.43
N GLU A 90 -8.23 -28.77 12.72
CA GLU A 90 -9.67 -28.53 12.64
C GLU A 90 -10.07 -28.02 11.25
N ILE A 91 -11.23 -28.45 10.77
CA ILE A 91 -11.84 -27.99 9.53
C ILE A 91 -13.34 -27.82 9.70
N SER A 92 -13.86 -26.66 9.31
CA SER A 92 -15.29 -26.37 9.31
C SER A 92 -15.70 -25.70 8.01
N LYS A 93 -16.84 -26.11 7.46
CA LYS A 93 -17.43 -25.47 6.29
C LYS A 93 -18.05 -24.14 6.70
N ILE A 94 -17.73 -23.07 5.96
CA ILE A 94 -18.36 -21.78 6.17
C ILE A 94 -19.66 -21.75 5.38
N GLU A 95 -20.78 -21.79 6.10
CA GLU A 95 -22.10 -21.54 5.54
C GLU A 95 -22.34 -20.04 5.47
N LYS A 96 -23.33 -19.62 4.63
CA LYS A 96 -23.69 -18.21 4.53
C LYS A 96 -24.12 -17.70 5.91
N LEU A 97 -23.31 -16.89 6.52
CA LEU A 97 -23.64 -16.15 7.73
C LEU A 97 -24.42 -14.89 7.34
N ASP A 98 -25.56 -14.64 8.00
CA ASP A 98 -26.25 -13.34 7.87
C ASP A 98 -25.55 -12.35 8.83
N PHE A 99 -24.89 -11.35 8.25
CA PHE A 99 -24.18 -10.31 9.01
C PHE A 99 -25.11 -9.41 9.84
N ARG A 100 -26.41 -9.55 9.70
CA ARG A 100 -27.41 -8.86 10.53
C ARG A 100 -27.66 -9.55 11.87
N ASP A 101 -27.12 -10.74 12.04
CA ASP A 101 -27.23 -11.46 13.29
C ASP A 101 -26.34 -10.78 14.35
N GLN A 102 -26.98 -10.12 15.31
CA GLN A 102 -26.30 -9.43 16.41
C GLN A 102 -25.47 -10.38 17.28
N SER A 103 -25.82 -11.67 17.36
CA SER A 103 -25.07 -12.66 18.13
C SER A 103 -23.65 -12.83 17.57
N ILE A 104 -23.46 -12.68 16.27
CA ILE A 104 -22.14 -12.71 15.61
C ILE A 104 -21.34 -11.45 15.94
N LEU A 105 -22.00 -10.31 16.13
CA LEU A 105 -21.38 -9.04 16.55
C LEU A 105 -20.85 -9.10 17.99
N GLU A 106 -21.52 -9.85 18.84
CA GLU A 106 -21.18 -9.99 20.26
C GLU A 106 -20.06 -11.00 20.49
N GLU A 107 -19.89 -11.99 19.60
CA GLU A 107 -18.74 -12.88 19.64
C GLU A 107 -17.45 -12.10 19.40
N GLN A 108 -16.58 -12.03 20.41
CA GLN A 108 -15.30 -11.31 20.38
C GLN A 108 -14.28 -11.87 19.39
N ASN A 109 -14.68 -12.78 18.51
CA ASN A 109 -13.81 -13.46 17.58
C ASN A 109 -13.69 -12.64 16.26
N CYS A 110 -12.67 -11.76 16.21
CA CYS A 110 -12.36 -10.96 15.03
C CYS A 110 -12.16 -11.78 13.74
N ILE A 111 -11.81 -13.05 13.86
CA ILE A 111 -11.59 -13.95 12.73
C ILE A 111 -12.90 -14.21 12.00
N ILE A 112 -14.00 -14.35 12.70
CA ILE A 112 -15.33 -14.56 12.09
C ILE A 112 -15.71 -13.37 11.20
N TRP A 113 -15.43 -12.15 11.64
CA TRP A 113 -15.67 -10.93 10.85
C TRP A 113 -14.79 -10.85 9.60
N ASP A 114 -13.53 -11.17 9.73
CA ASP A 114 -12.60 -11.22 8.60
C ASP A 114 -13.05 -12.27 7.59
N ILE A 115 -13.47 -13.44 8.05
CA ILE A 115 -14.01 -14.53 7.24
C ILE A 115 -15.26 -14.07 6.49
N PHE A 116 -16.18 -13.43 7.21
CA PHE A 116 -17.45 -12.95 6.65
C PHE A 116 -17.24 -11.96 5.50
N ASN A 117 -16.39 -10.96 5.69
CA ASN A 117 -16.03 -10.02 4.64
C ASN A 117 -15.39 -10.70 3.43
N CYS A 118 -14.52 -11.66 3.69
CA CYS A 118 -13.87 -12.43 2.65
C CYS A 118 -14.90 -13.21 1.80
N VAL A 119 -15.91 -13.84 2.43
CA VAL A 119 -16.97 -14.57 1.73
C VAL A 119 -17.74 -13.67 0.77
N LEU A 120 -18.20 -12.51 1.23
CA LEU A 120 -18.98 -11.58 0.39
C LEU A 120 -18.20 -11.14 -0.84
N GLN A 121 -16.91 -10.91 -0.73
CA GLN A 121 -16.09 -10.45 -1.84
C GLN A 121 -15.68 -11.59 -2.76
N LEU A 122 -15.37 -12.75 -2.21
CA LEU A 122 -15.02 -13.93 -2.98
C LEU A 122 -16.17 -14.43 -3.84
N ASP A 123 -17.44 -14.28 -3.42
CA ASP A 123 -18.60 -14.60 -4.23
C ASP A 123 -18.66 -13.76 -5.51
N ASN A 124 -18.27 -12.50 -5.44
CA ASN A 124 -18.22 -11.62 -6.59
C ASN A 124 -17.06 -11.97 -7.56
N VAL A 125 -15.98 -12.54 -7.05
CA VAL A 125 -14.76 -12.84 -7.80
C VAL A 125 -14.72 -14.25 -8.33
N PHE A 126 -15.01 -15.25 -7.51
CA PHE A 126 -14.89 -16.68 -7.86
C PHE A 126 -16.23 -17.31 -8.26
N GLY A 127 -17.34 -16.60 -8.10
CA GLY A 127 -18.69 -17.09 -8.39
C GLY A 127 -19.25 -17.99 -7.29
N LYS A 128 -20.55 -18.31 -7.39
CA LYS A 128 -21.30 -19.07 -6.37
C LYS A 128 -20.99 -20.57 -6.29
N ARG A 129 -20.18 -21.13 -7.22
CA ARG A 129 -19.88 -22.56 -7.31
C ARG A 129 -18.62 -22.98 -6.58
N LYS A 130 -18.31 -22.35 -5.45
CA LYS A 130 -17.17 -22.71 -4.61
C LYS A 130 -17.65 -23.00 -3.20
N GLU A 131 -16.84 -23.76 -2.48
CA GLU A 131 -17.00 -23.96 -1.06
C GLU A 131 -15.82 -23.34 -0.33
N LEU A 132 -16.10 -22.73 0.80
CA LEU A 132 -15.14 -22.08 1.66
C LEU A 132 -15.08 -22.82 2.99
N TYR A 133 -13.86 -23.09 3.45
CA TYR A 133 -13.61 -23.75 4.71
C TYR A 133 -12.69 -22.90 5.58
N HIS A 134 -13.04 -22.82 6.85
CA HIS A 134 -12.16 -22.37 7.91
C HIS A 134 -11.38 -23.57 8.42
N VAL A 135 -10.08 -23.44 8.53
CA VAL A 135 -9.20 -24.50 9.01
C VAL A 135 -8.24 -23.94 10.06
N LYS A 136 -7.83 -24.82 10.99
CA LYS A 136 -6.78 -24.49 11.94
C LYS A 136 -5.56 -25.34 11.69
N PHE A 137 -4.41 -24.70 11.63
CA PHE A 137 -3.11 -25.34 11.55
C PHE A 137 -2.37 -25.18 12.86
N GLU A 138 -1.58 -26.19 13.19
CA GLU A 138 -0.80 -26.27 14.42
C GLU A 138 0.70 -26.39 14.11
N LEU A 139 1.50 -25.58 14.83
CA LEU A 139 2.94 -25.71 14.94
C LEU A 139 3.28 -26.33 16.29
N GLU A 140 3.93 -27.47 16.26
CA GLU A 140 4.35 -28.18 17.49
C GLU A 140 5.46 -27.41 18.26
N ILE A 141 5.51 -27.63 19.57
CA ILE A 141 6.50 -26.99 20.45
C ILE A 141 7.95 -27.28 20.01
N SER A 142 8.22 -28.50 19.52
CA SER A 142 9.53 -28.89 18.98
C SER A 142 9.97 -27.99 17.83
N ILE A 143 9.06 -27.69 16.90
CA ILE A 143 9.28 -26.83 15.76
C ILE A 143 9.45 -25.37 16.18
N ILE A 144 8.63 -24.91 17.15
CA ILE A 144 8.72 -23.56 17.69
C ILE A 144 10.12 -23.30 18.29
N LYS A 145 10.66 -24.27 19.04
CA LYS A 145 12.02 -24.18 19.59
C LYS A 145 13.11 -24.10 18.50
N GLN A 146 12.98 -24.88 17.43
CA GLN A 146 13.88 -24.83 16.29
C GLN A 146 13.87 -23.44 15.59
N ILE A 147 12.65 -22.90 15.40
CA ILE A 147 12.49 -21.56 14.80
C ILE A 147 13.07 -20.47 15.72
N GLU A 148 12.88 -20.57 17.05
CA GLU A 148 13.49 -19.63 17.98
C GLU A 148 15.02 -19.70 17.95
N GLN A 149 15.57 -20.89 17.87
CA GLN A 149 17.02 -21.08 17.71
C GLN A 149 17.52 -20.47 16.39
N LEU A 150 16.83 -20.71 15.27
CA LEU A 150 17.15 -20.14 13.98
C LEU A 150 17.17 -18.61 14.03
N LEU A 151 16.15 -17.98 14.66
CA LEU A 151 16.09 -16.52 14.84
C LEU A 151 17.31 -15.98 15.60
N LYS A 152 17.76 -16.69 16.64
CA LYS A 152 18.95 -16.32 17.41
C LYS A 152 20.24 -16.46 16.59
N GLU A 153 20.38 -17.55 15.85
CA GLU A 153 21.54 -17.82 15.00
C GLU A 153 21.73 -16.77 13.91
N ILE A 154 20.65 -16.33 13.28
CA ILE A 154 20.71 -15.30 12.24
C ILE A 154 20.60 -13.86 12.78
N ASN A 155 20.45 -13.71 14.11
CA ASN A 155 20.30 -12.42 14.82
C ASN A 155 19.18 -11.53 14.25
N ARG A 156 17.98 -12.12 14.09
CA ARG A 156 16.78 -11.40 13.62
C ARG A 156 15.65 -11.47 14.63
N ASN A 157 14.86 -10.38 14.70
CA ASN A 157 13.64 -10.32 15.51
C ASN A 157 12.48 -11.10 14.88
N PHE A 158 12.53 -11.35 13.59
CA PHE A 158 11.51 -12.12 12.89
C PHE A 158 12.05 -12.77 11.60
N LEU A 159 11.30 -13.76 11.13
CA LEU A 159 11.45 -14.36 9.80
C LEU A 159 10.09 -14.48 9.11
N LEU A 160 10.13 -14.34 7.79
CA LEU A 160 9.02 -14.69 6.91
C LEU A 160 9.06 -16.17 6.56
N PHE A 161 7.88 -16.76 6.43
CA PHE A 161 7.71 -18.13 5.99
C PHE A 161 6.72 -18.23 4.85
N ASP A 162 7.04 -19.07 3.87
CA ASP A 162 6.10 -19.54 2.87
C ASP A 162 5.32 -20.74 3.44
N ILE A 163 4.05 -20.91 3.05
CA ILE A 163 3.37 -22.18 3.24
C ILE A 163 3.59 -23.00 1.98
N VAL A 164 4.22 -24.16 2.12
CA VAL A 164 4.57 -25.06 1.04
C VAL A 164 3.70 -26.31 1.13
N HIS A 165 2.98 -26.58 0.07
CA HIS A 165 2.21 -27.79 -0.07
C HIS A 165 2.89 -28.71 -1.11
N ASP A 166 3.55 -29.74 -0.61
CA ASP A 166 4.19 -30.79 -1.41
C ASP A 166 3.14 -31.79 -1.87
N ILE A 167 2.79 -31.76 -3.14
CA ILE A 167 1.76 -32.63 -3.69
C ILE A 167 2.41 -33.87 -4.25
N PRO A 168 2.12 -35.10 -3.73
CA PRO A 168 2.67 -36.33 -4.27
C PRO A 168 2.45 -36.44 -5.77
N ASN A 169 3.46 -36.90 -6.48
CA ASN A 169 3.47 -37.10 -7.95
C ASN A 169 3.35 -35.82 -8.78
N ARG A 170 3.66 -34.64 -8.23
CA ARG A 170 3.83 -33.40 -8.98
C ARG A 170 5.25 -32.89 -8.90
N THR A 171 5.71 -32.34 -10.01
CA THR A 171 7.05 -31.72 -10.09
C THR A 171 7.11 -30.35 -9.46
N ASP A 172 5.95 -29.72 -9.25
CA ASP A 172 5.84 -28.34 -8.77
C ASP A 172 4.99 -28.30 -7.49
N ASN A 173 5.58 -27.79 -6.40
CA ASN A 173 4.88 -27.56 -5.14
C ASN A 173 3.98 -26.32 -5.25
N LYS A 174 2.84 -26.34 -4.57
CA LYS A 174 2.05 -25.14 -4.37
C LYS A 174 2.63 -24.33 -3.22
N VAL A 175 2.80 -23.03 -3.42
CA VAL A 175 3.42 -22.16 -2.43
C VAL A 175 2.55 -20.91 -2.22
N ASN A 176 2.19 -20.67 -0.96
CA ASN A 176 1.67 -19.38 -0.50
C ASN A 176 2.85 -18.59 0.04
N TYR A 177 3.32 -17.64 -0.74
CA TYR A 177 4.51 -16.86 -0.41
C TYR A 177 4.26 -15.90 0.75
N HIS A 178 5.27 -15.73 1.63
CA HIS A 178 5.30 -14.75 2.72
C HIS A 178 4.04 -14.75 3.59
N SER A 179 3.44 -15.93 3.76
CA SER A 179 2.13 -16.05 4.40
C SER A 179 2.19 -15.91 5.92
N ILE A 180 3.33 -16.21 6.53
CA ILE A 180 3.50 -16.18 7.98
C ILE A 180 4.76 -15.38 8.31
N ALA A 181 4.65 -14.53 9.34
CA ALA A 181 5.79 -13.87 9.95
C ALA A 181 5.86 -14.26 11.42
N ILE A 182 6.96 -14.91 11.82
CA ILE A 182 7.18 -15.35 13.21
C ILE A 182 8.18 -14.40 13.86
N PHE A 183 7.71 -13.74 14.92
CA PHE A 183 8.45 -12.74 15.69
C PHE A 183 8.89 -13.30 17.05
N ASN A 184 9.98 -12.74 17.56
CA ASN A 184 10.42 -12.91 18.93
C ASN A 184 10.79 -11.54 19.50
N LYS A 185 9.78 -10.73 19.85
CA LYS A 185 9.98 -9.35 20.32
C LYS A 185 8.86 -8.84 21.22
N ASP A 186 9.12 -7.75 21.92
CA ASP A 186 8.12 -6.97 22.66
C ASP A 186 7.46 -5.94 21.74
N TRP A 187 6.14 -6.07 21.50
CA TRP A 187 5.36 -5.17 20.67
C TRP A 187 5.10 -3.77 21.28
N LYS A 188 5.65 -3.46 22.44
CA LYS A 188 5.68 -2.07 22.93
C LYS A 188 6.55 -1.17 22.06
N ASN A 189 7.49 -1.79 21.33
CA ASN A 189 8.42 -1.11 20.45
C ASN A 189 8.38 -1.77 19.08
N PHE A 190 8.00 -1.01 18.05
CA PHE A 190 8.01 -1.50 16.67
C PHE A 190 8.13 -0.36 15.67
N GLU A 191 8.56 -0.70 14.47
CA GLU A 191 8.73 0.22 13.36
C GLU A 191 7.97 -0.27 12.14
N PHE A 192 7.32 0.68 11.45
CA PHE A 192 6.63 0.34 10.21
C PHE A 192 6.79 1.44 9.15
N ILE A 193 6.63 1.04 7.90
CA ILE A 193 6.60 1.95 6.76
C ILE A 193 5.18 2.03 6.21
N HIS A 194 4.78 3.25 5.83
CA HIS A 194 3.61 3.52 5.03
C HIS A 194 4.04 4.01 3.65
N ALA A 195 3.75 3.23 2.62
CA ALA A 195 3.99 3.54 1.22
C ALA A 195 2.70 3.39 0.40
N SER A 196 2.56 4.14 -0.69
CA SER A 196 1.34 4.20 -1.49
C SER A 196 1.65 4.48 -2.97
N ASP A 197 0.67 4.23 -3.83
CA ASP A 197 0.69 4.68 -5.22
C ASP A 197 1.93 4.15 -5.98
N PHE A 198 2.06 2.85 -6.06
CA PHE A 198 3.20 2.17 -6.70
C PHE A 198 3.09 2.18 -8.23
N HIS A 199 1.89 2.00 -8.77
CA HIS A 199 1.57 1.98 -10.19
C HIS A 199 2.47 1.05 -11.02
N ILE A 200 2.66 -0.16 -10.53
CA ILE A 200 3.50 -1.16 -11.20
C ILE A 200 2.86 -1.60 -12.51
N ALA A 201 3.66 -1.65 -13.56
CA ALA A 201 3.23 -2.16 -14.85
C ALA A 201 4.43 -2.73 -15.63
N CYS A 202 4.21 -3.82 -16.35
CA CYS A 202 5.22 -4.45 -17.18
C CYS A 202 5.94 -3.45 -18.12
N ARG A 203 5.18 -2.55 -18.73
CA ARG A 203 5.69 -1.51 -19.63
C ARG A 203 6.77 -0.60 -19.02
N ASN A 204 6.77 -0.41 -17.70
CA ASN A 204 7.66 0.54 -17.05
C ASN A 204 9.14 0.16 -17.23
N ASP A 205 9.45 -1.12 -17.24
CA ASP A 205 10.82 -1.60 -17.46
C ASP A 205 11.29 -1.38 -18.90
N PHE A 206 10.38 -1.46 -19.86
CA PHE A 206 10.71 -1.28 -21.29
C PHE A 206 10.85 0.20 -21.68
N ILE A 207 10.07 1.09 -21.09
CA ILE A 207 10.11 2.52 -21.37
C ILE A 207 11.51 3.08 -21.16
N LEU A 208 12.19 2.71 -20.10
CA LEU A 208 13.51 3.22 -19.78
C LEU A 208 14.53 2.91 -20.88
N ASN A 209 14.54 1.66 -21.37
CA ASN A 209 15.46 1.24 -22.42
C ASN A 209 15.18 1.96 -23.75
N PHE A 210 13.91 2.05 -24.13
CA PHE A 210 13.52 2.83 -25.30
C PHE A 210 13.98 4.30 -25.23
N LEU A 211 13.91 4.90 -24.07
CA LEU A 211 14.36 6.27 -23.87
C LEU A 211 15.88 6.40 -23.93
N LYS A 212 16.61 5.42 -23.39
CA LYS A 212 18.07 5.34 -23.53
C LYS A 212 18.47 5.25 -24.99
N GLU A 213 17.83 4.37 -25.77
CA GLU A 213 18.08 4.22 -27.21
C GLU A 213 17.82 5.51 -28.00
N LYS A 214 16.64 6.14 -27.78
CA LYS A 214 16.33 7.44 -28.41
C LYS A 214 17.32 8.53 -28.01
N THR A 215 17.77 8.57 -26.79
CA THR A 215 18.74 9.54 -26.32
C THR A 215 20.10 9.30 -26.98
N ARG A 216 20.55 8.04 -27.09
CA ARG A 216 21.77 7.66 -27.80
C ARG A 216 21.70 8.06 -29.32
N ALA A 217 20.62 7.68 -30.00
CA ALA A 217 20.39 8.00 -31.39
C ALA A 217 20.40 9.53 -31.64
N LYS A 218 19.81 10.31 -30.74
CA LYS A 218 19.80 11.76 -30.80
C LYS A 218 21.20 12.37 -30.60
N LEU A 219 21.98 11.83 -29.69
CA LEU A 219 23.37 12.22 -29.45
C LEU A 219 24.24 11.96 -30.71
N GLU A 220 24.11 10.77 -31.30
CA GLU A 220 24.82 10.40 -32.52
C GLU A 220 24.43 11.28 -33.70
N TYR A 221 23.14 11.59 -33.86
CA TYR A 221 22.68 12.52 -34.90
C TYR A 221 23.32 13.90 -34.76
N TYR A 222 23.40 14.45 -33.55
CA TYR A 222 24.06 15.76 -33.33
C TYR A 222 25.57 15.68 -33.55
N LYS A 223 26.25 14.60 -33.12
CA LYS A 223 27.67 14.38 -33.41
C LYS A 223 27.98 14.32 -34.89
N ARG A 224 27.21 13.54 -35.69
CA ARG A 224 27.39 13.38 -37.11
C ARG A 224 27.22 14.72 -37.90
N ARG A 225 26.32 15.58 -37.42
CA ARG A 225 26.05 16.88 -38.07
C ARG A 225 26.88 18.04 -37.55
N LYS A 226 27.88 17.79 -36.70
CA LYS A 226 28.71 18.85 -36.04
C LYS A 226 27.87 20.00 -35.46
N LYS A 227 26.59 19.75 -35.11
CA LYS A 227 25.70 20.73 -34.49
C LYS A 227 25.99 20.81 -33.01
N LYS A 228 25.99 22.03 -32.44
CA LYS A 228 26.03 22.23 -30.98
C LYS A 228 24.94 21.36 -30.34
N ILE A 229 25.34 20.49 -29.41
CA ILE A 229 24.44 19.60 -28.68
C ILE A 229 23.51 20.49 -27.85
N LYS A 230 22.32 20.77 -28.40
CA LYS A 230 21.24 21.35 -27.58
C LYS A 230 20.98 20.33 -26.47
N LYS A 231 21.14 20.76 -25.22
CA LYS A 231 20.88 20.04 -23.96
C LYS A 231 20.19 18.68 -24.18
N VAL A 232 20.95 17.65 -24.54
CA VAL A 232 20.45 16.27 -24.60
C VAL A 232 20.68 15.72 -23.23
N ASP A 233 19.63 15.23 -22.66
CA ASP A 233 19.61 14.74 -21.30
C ASP A 233 20.38 13.41 -21.20
N THR A 234 21.67 13.47 -20.97
CA THR A 234 22.55 12.31 -20.75
C THR A 234 22.30 11.68 -19.38
N PHE A 235 21.52 12.33 -18.54
CA PHE A 235 21.22 11.96 -17.18
C PHE A 235 20.57 10.57 -17.06
N VAL A 236 19.72 10.19 -18.02
CA VAL A 236 19.04 8.88 -18.06
C VAL A 236 20.02 7.71 -18.21
N LEU A 237 21.27 7.98 -18.60
CA LEU A 237 22.20 6.93 -19.01
C LEU A 237 23.16 6.45 -17.90
N THR A 238 23.33 7.20 -16.80
CA THR A 238 24.51 7.01 -15.96
C THR A 238 24.31 7.21 -14.46
N ARG A 239 23.09 7.34 -13.91
CA ARG A 239 22.95 7.70 -12.49
C ARG A 239 22.11 6.70 -11.70
N ASP A 240 22.61 6.37 -10.51
CA ASP A 240 21.95 5.57 -9.50
C ASP A 240 21.16 6.43 -8.54
N PHE A 241 20.10 5.86 -7.98
CA PHE A 241 19.23 6.50 -7.01
C PHE A 241 19.21 5.72 -5.69
N GLU A 242 18.92 6.42 -4.62
CA GLU A 242 18.72 5.85 -3.31
C GLU A 242 17.66 6.62 -2.52
N PHE A 243 17.01 5.97 -1.54
CA PHE A 243 16.12 6.65 -0.61
C PHE A 243 16.92 7.23 0.55
N ARG A 244 16.76 8.53 0.79
CA ARG A 244 17.34 9.26 1.91
C ARG A 244 16.24 9.93 2.72
N GLU A 245 16.50 10.09 4.01
CA GLU A 245 15.70 10.94 4.86
C GLU A 245 15.89 12.39 4.42
N ASP A 246 14.79 13.03 4.01
CA ASP A 246 14.81 14.40 3.51
C ASP A 246 13.94 15.29 4.38
N PHE A 247 14.57 16.24 5.06
CA PHE A 247 13.90 17.31 5.79
C PHE A 247 13.81 18.59 4.97
N GLN A 248 14.53 18.67 3.86
CA GLN A 248 14.60 19.88 3.06
C GLN A 248 14.03 19.62 1.67
N GLU A 249 13.09 20.44 1.27
CA GLU A 249 12.50 20.46 -0.07
C GLU A 249 13.48 20.91 -1.17
N GLU A 250 14.79 20.75 -0.97
CA GLU A 250 15.80 21.33 -1.84
C GLU A 250 15.98 20.59 -3.15
N LYS A 251 15.90 21.36 -4.21
CA LYS A 251 16.36 21.12 -5.59
C LYS A 251 15.80 19.92 -6.35
N TYR A 252 14.49 19.82 -6.43
CA TYR A 252 13.78 18.90 -7.33
C TYR A 252 14.05 19.13 -8.83
N GLU A 253 14.76 20.16 -9.22
CA GLU A 253 15.08 20.39 -10.63
C GLU A 253 15.98 19.32 -11.23
N GLU A 254 16.85 18.72 -10.44
CA GLU A 254 17.70 17.61 -10.92
C GLU A 254 16.90 16.32 -11.11
N LEU A 255 15.92 16.04 -10.25
CA LEU A 255 14.98 14.93 -10.41
C LEU A 255 14.01 15.13 -11.56
N ARG A 256 13.81 16.36 -12.03
CA ARG A 256 13.02 16.67 -13.22
C ARG A 256 13.42 15.87 -14.45
N TYR A 257 14.65 15.48 -14.51
CA TYR A 257 15.24 14.69 -15.58
C TYR A 257 15.51 13.24 -15.20
N ALA A 258 15.32 12.87 -13.93
CA ALA A 258 15.43 11.51 -13.45
C ALA A 258 14.22 10.70 -13.88
N LYS A 259 14.30 10.23 -15.08
CA LYS A 259 13.28 9.45 -15.75
C LYS A 259 13.53 8.00 -15.39
N TYR A 260 13.04 7.61 -14.24
CA TYR A 260 13.08 6.24 -13.84
C TYR A 260 11.71 5.60 -14.03
N ASN A 261 11.71 4.29 -14.14
CA ASN A 261 10.50 3.55 -14.18
C ASN A 261 10.00 3.26 -12.73
N PHE A 262 8.70 3.09 -12.56
CA PHE A 262 8.11 2.88 -11.24
C PHE A 262 8.48 1.52 -10.67
N ASN A 263 8.69 0.51 -11.52
CA ASN A 263 9.17 -0.79 -11.11
C ASN A 263 10.57 -0.70 -10.48
N TYR A 264 11.42 0.16 -11.02
CA TYR A 264 12.74 0.41 -10.45
C TYR A 264 12.65 1.09 -9.06
N SER A 265 11.72 2.03 -8.88
CA SER A 265 11.47 2.64 -7.57
C SER A 265 11.06 1.59 -6.53
N LEU A 266 10.21 0.62 -6.91
CA LEU A 266 9.84 -0.48 -6.03
C LEU A 266 11.05 -1.38 -5.70
N ARG A 267 11.92 -1.69 -6.67
CA ARG A 267 13.14 -2.48 -6.41
C ARG A 267 14.09 -1.79 -5.44
N LEU A 268 14.29 -0.47 -5.58
CA LEU A 268 15.07 0.33 -4.63
C LEU A 268 14.41 0.38 -3.24
N PHE A 269 13.09 0.43 -3.21
CA PHE A 269 12.33 0.36 -1.97
C PHE A 269 12.53 -0.99 -1.26
N ILE A 270 12.47 -2.10 -1.99
CA ILE A 270 12.76 -3.44 -1.45
C ILE A 270 14.18 -3.49 -0.86
N GLU A 271 15.17 -2.95 -1.56
CA GLU A 271 16.54 -2.87 -1.03
C GLU A 271 16.63 -2.06 0.27
N PHE A 272 15.91 -0.94 0.33
CA PHE A 272 15.86 -0.11 1.53
C PHE A 272 15.21 -0.85 2.71
N VAL A 273 14.03 -1.45 2.51
CA VAL A 273 13.30 -2.14 3.58
C VAL A 273 14.05 -3.37 4.07
N ASN A 274 14.70 -4.12 3.17
CA ASN A 274 15.52 -5.29 3.55
C ASN A 274 16.69 -4.90 4.42
N ARG A 275 17.40 -3.82 4.06
CA ARG A 275 18.51 -3.29 4.89
C ARG A 275 18.04 -2.91 6.30
N LYS A 276 16.83 -2.38 6.43
CA LYS A 276 16.22 -2.03 7.72
C LYS A 276 15.81 -3.27 8.50
N ALA A 277 15.13 -4.22 7.85
CA ALA A 277 14.70 -5.47 8.47
C ALA A 277 15.88 -6.32 8.97
N ILE A 278 16.95 -6.45 8.17
CA ILE A 278 18.17 -7.19 8.57
C ILE A 278 18.83 -6.58 9.81
N LYS A 279 18.69 -5.27 10.02
CA LYS A 279 19.20 -4.56 11.21
C LYS A 279 18.20 -4.54 12.37
N ASN A 280 17.08 -5.21 12.25
CA ASN A 280 15.97 -5.16 13.20
C ASN A 280 15.36 -3.76 13.43
N ASP A 281 15.53 -2.87 12.44
CA ASP A 281 15.02 -1.48 12.44
C ASP A 281 13.67 -1.34 11.68
N LEU A 282 13.01 -2.43 11.30
CA LEU A 282 11.73 -2.41 10.60
C LEU A 282 11.00 -3.74 10.80
N ASP A 283 9.74 -3.69 11.15
CA ASP A 283 8.92 -4.86 11.44
C ASP A 283 7.92 -5.19 10.33
N PHE A 284 7.27 -4.20 9.72
CA PHE A 284 6.32 -4.44 8.62
C PHE A 284 6.13 -3.21 7.73
N VAL A 285 5.49 -3.43 6.59
CA VAL A 285 5.18 -2.39 5.60
C VAL A 285 3.69 -2.36 5.31
N LEU A 286 3.10 -1.17 5.31
CA LEU A 286 1.74 -0.90 4.85
C LEU A 286 1.78 -0.35 3.43
N MET A 287 1.10 -1.01 2.51
CA MET A 287 0.97 -0.59 1.11
C MET A 287 -0.47 -0.17 0.84
N THR A 288 -0.71 1.14 0.75
CA THR A 288 -2.06 1.70 0.69
C THR A 288 -2.54 1.97 -0.73
N GLY A 289 -2.69 0.90 -1.51
CA GLY A 289 -3.36 0.92 -2.81
C GLY A 289 -2.57 1.49 -3.99
N ASP A 290 -3.20 1.43 -5.16
CA ASP A 290 -2.59 1.68 -6.45
C ASP A 290 -1.29 0.87 -6.61
N LEU A 291 -1.39 -0.43 -6.29
CA LEU A 291 -0.29 -1.39 -6.37
C LEU A 291 0.15 -1.55 -7.82
N ILE A 292 -0.85 -1.68 -8.72
CA ILE A 292 -0.65 -1.71 -10.16
C ILE A 292 -1.25 -0.47 -10.83
N ASP A 293 -0.79 -0.14 -12.02
CA ASP A 293 -1.34 0.99 -12.78
C ASP A 293 -2.67 0.62 -13.49
N TYR A 294 -2.79 -0.63 -13.93
CA TYR A 294 -3.98 -1.27 -14.51
C TYR A 294 -3.70 -2.76 -14.74
N LEU A 295 -4.73 -3.58 -14.93
CA LEU A 295 -4.61 -5.04 -14.97
C LEU A 295 -3.88 -5.56 -16.21
N ASN A 296 -4.32 -5.17 -17.42
CA ASN A 296 -3.85 -5.75 -18.67
C ASN A 296 -2.40 -5.40 -18.97
N ILE A 297 -1.66 -6.35 -19.55
CA ILE A 297 -0.36 -6.12 -20.15
C ILE A 297 -0.57 -5.78 -21.63
N ALA A 298 0.19 -4.80 -22.16
CA ALA A 298 0.24 -4.51 -23.57
C ALA A 298 0.67 -5.77 -24.35
N ARG A 299 0.07 -6.01 -25.51
CA ARG A 299 0.36 -7.18 -26.36
C ARG A 299 1.85 -7.23 -26.70
N GLY A 300 2.47 -8.37 -26.41
CA GLY A 300 3.87 -8.65 -26.68
C GLY A 300 4.19 -10.08 -26.22
N ASN A 301 5.42 -10.54 -26.46
CA ASN A 301 5.91 -11.85 -26.04
C ASN A 301 6.26 -11.83 -24.54
N TYR A 302 5.33 -11.44 -23.67
CA TYR A 302 5.54 -11.39 -22.24
C TYR A 302 5.08 -12.70 -21.59
N GLN A 303 5.81 -13.12 -20.57
CA GLN A 303 5.48 -14.32 -19.78
C GLN A 303 4.43 -14.06 -18.70
N TYR A 304 3.98 -12.80 -18.54
CA TYR A 304 3.01 -12.40 -17.53
C TYR A 304 1.59 -12.36 -18.09
N GLU A 305 0.62 -12.82 -17.32
CA GLU A 305 -0.79 -12.70 -17.69
C GLU A 305 -1.34 -11.30 -17.43
N ASN A 306 -0.87 -10.64 -16.36
CA ASN A 306 -1.30 -9.30 -15.96
C ASN A 306 -0.29 -8.59 -15.04
N ASN A 307 -0.57 -7.35 -14.69
CA ASN A 307 0.36 -6.55 -13.90
C ASN A 307 0.42 -6.93 -12.41
N PHE A 308 -0.55 -7.66 -11.85
CA PHE A 308 -0.39 -8.25 -10.50
C PHE A 308 0.70 -9.30 -10.47
N HIS A 309 0.85 -10.10 -11.53
CA HIS A 309 1.97 -11.03 -11.66
C HIS A 309 3.31 -10.31 -11.72
N VAL A 310 3.39 -9.18 -12.43
CA VAL A 310 4.60 -8.34 -12.46
C VAL A 310 4.93 -7.82 -11.06
N PHE A 311 3.94 -7.31 -10.35
CA PHE A 311 4.11 -6.81 -8.99
C PHE A 311 4.62 -7.90 -8.05
N MET A 312 3.98 -9.07 -8.09
CA MET A 312 4.38 -10.22 -7.29
C MET A 312 5.81 -10.68 -7.61
N GLU A 313 6.17 -10.77 -8.90
CA GLU A 313 7.52 -11.17 -9.30
C GLU A 313 8.61 -10.18 -8.86
N ILE A 314 8.31 -8.88 -8.85
CA ILE A 314 9.25 -7.89 -8.32
C ILE A 314 9.43 -8.08 -6.82
N LEU A 315 8.34 -8.28 -6.07
CA LEU A 315 8.41 -8.51 -4.62
C LEU A 315 9.17 -9.80 -4.26
N LEU A 316 9.02 -10.84 -5.07
CA LEU A 316 9.73 -12.11 -4.91
C LEU A 316 11.16 -12.11 -5.51
N GLY A 317 11.61 -11.00 -6.08
CA GLY A 317 12.94 -10.93 -6.70
C GLY A 317 13.14 -11.88 -7.88
N LEU A 318 12.09 -12.28 -8.58
CA LEU A 318 12.16 -13.25 -9.67
C LEU A 318 12.43 -12.58 -11.02
N ASN A 319 11.66 -11.55 -11.36
CA ASN A 319 11.81 -10.72 -12.59
C ASN A 319 12.00 -11.55 -13.88
N ARG A 320 11.31 -12.68 -14.03
CA ARG A 320 11.51 -13.65 -15.12
C ARG A 320 11.24 -13.07 -16.50
N GLY A 321 10.21 -12.23 -16.61
CA GLY A 321 9.85 -11.55 -17.86
C GLY A 321 10.90 -10.59 -18.40
N LEU A 322 11.93 -10.27 -17.60
CA LEU A 322 13.02 -9.38 -17.99
C LEU A 322 14.27 -10.12 -18.47
N GLU A 323 14.31 -11.45 -18.33
CA GLU A 323 15.48 -12.26 -18.69
C GLU A 323 15.70 -12.37 -20.20
N LYS A 324 14.66 -12.14 -21.02
CA LYS A 324 14.74 -12.22 -22.49
C LYS A 324 13.87 -11.20 -23.26
N PRO A 325 13.80 -9.93 -22.94
CA PRO A 325 13.21 -9.00 -23.91
C PRO A 325 14.25 -8.67 -24.99
N PRO A 326 13.88 -8.67 -26.24
CA PRO A 326 14.78 -8.37 -27.36
C PRO A 326 15.42 -6.97 -27.31
N TYR A 327 14.99 -6.14 -26.36
CA TYR A 327 15.43 -4.76 -26.17
C TYR A 327 16.25 -4.49 -24.91
N LEU A 328 16.37 -5.46 -24.01
CA LEU A 328 17.26 -5.40 -22.86
C LEU A 328 18.64 -5.89 -23.31
N GLY A 329 19.41 -5.00 -23.92
CA GLY A 329 20.84 -5.20 -24.08
C GLY A 329 21.51 -5.36 -22.69
N ARG A 330 22.84 -5.32 -22.63
CA ARG A 330 23.67 -5.51 -21.43
C ARG A 330 23.21 -4.80 -20.14
N ASP A 331 22.21 -3.94 -20.22
CA ASP A 331 21.63 -3.20 -19.08
C ASP A 331 20.74 -4.07 -18.15
N SER A 332 20.49 -5.36 -18.47
CA SER A 332 19.80 -6.31 -17.57
C SER A 332 20.59 -6.61 -16.30
N GLU A 333 21.88 -6.34 -16.28
CA GLU A 333 22.76 -6.52 -15.13
C GLU A 333 22.44 -5.56 -13.97
N TYR A 334 21.73 -4.46 -14.25
CA TYR A 334 21.37 -3.45 -13.23
C TYR A 334 20.02 -3.67 -12.54
N ILE A 335 19.30 -4.73 -12.91
CA ILE A 335 18.01 -5.01 -12.26
C ILE A 335 18.27 -5.76 -10.96
N ASN A 336 18.06 -5.07 -9.84
CA ASN A 336 18.14 -5.67 -8.54
C ASN A 336 17.03 -6.72 -8.37
N LYS A 337 17.41 -7.99 -8.20
CA LYS A 337 16.52 -9.15 -8.06
C LYS A 337 16.43 -9.58 -6.60
N LYS A 338 16.12 -8.66 -5.71
CA LYS A 338 15.99 -8.94 -4.28
C LYS A 338 14.54 -9.26 -3.91
N GLU A 339 14.38 -10.34 -3.16
CA GLU A 339 13.10 -10.68 -2.54
C GLU A 339 12.86 -9.81 -1.30
N ILE A 340 11.63 -9.35 -1.10
CA ILE A 340 11.30 -8.58 0.09
C ILE A 340 11.34 -9.46 1.36
N LEU A 341 12.02 -9.01 2.40
CA LEU A 341 12.21 -9.77 3.66
C LEU A 341 11.34 -9.24 4.81
N VAL A 342 10.32 -8.47 4.52
CA VAL A 342 9.47 -7.81 5.50
C VAL A 342 8.02 -8.19 5.22
N PRO A 343 7.19 -8.51 6.23
CA PRO A 343 5.76 -8.72 6.03
C PRO A 343 5.11 -7.44 5.52
N ILE A 344 4.26 -7.60 4.48
CA ILE A 344 3.52 -6.50 3.89
C ILE A 344 2.02 -6.66 4.16
N PHE A 345 1.35 -5.54 4.42
CA PHE A 345 -0.11 -5.48 4.50
C PHE A 345 -0.62 -4.54 3.42
N THR A 346 -1.52 -5.04 2.59
CA THR A 346 -1.96 -4.32 1.40
C THR A 346 -3.43 -3.95 1.49
N THR A 347 -3.80 -2.80 0.94
CA THR A 347 -5.16 -2.47 0.52
C THR A 347 -5.14 -2.11 -0.96
N VAL A 348 -6.29 -2.10 -1.61
CA VAL A 348 -6.40 -1.73 -3.02
C VAL A 348 -6.67 -0.24 -3.19
N GLY A 349 -6.22 0.32 -4.31
CA GLY A 349 -6.57 1.65 -4.76
C GLY A 349 -7.44 1.61 -6.02
N ASN A 350 -7.85 2.76 -6.53
CA ASN A 350 -8.74 2.83 -7.67
C ASN A 350 -8.11 2.31 -8.98
N HIS A 351 -6.78 2.37 -9.12
CA HIS A 351 -6.07 1.82 -10.28
C HIS A 351 -6.09 0.30 -10.30
N ASP A 352 -6.09 -0.36 -9.16
CA ASP A 352 -6.13 -1.82 -9.05
C ASP A 352 -7.43 -2.42 -9.64
N TYR A 353 -8.51 -1.65 -9.65
CA TYR A 353 -9.80 -2.01 -10.26
C TYR A 353 -9.86 -1.76 -11.78
N ARG A 354 -8.86 -1.11 -12.38
CA ARG A 354 -8.89 -0.75 -13.81
C ARG A 354 -8.39 -1.89 -14.67
N LYS A 355 -9.13 -2.18 -15.73
CA LYS A 355 -8.68 -3.14 -16.73
C LYS A 355 -7.56 -2.58 -17.60
N GLU A 356 -7.70 -1.32 -18.02
CA GLU A 356 -6.84 -0.64 -18.97
C GLU A 356 -6.39 0.71 -18.44
N HIS A 357 -5.33 1.25 -19.00
CA HIS A 357 -4.78 2.55 -18.63
C HIS A 357 -5.80 3.67 -18.84
N TYR A 358 -5.92 4.58 -17.87
CA TYR A 358 -6.89 5.69 -17.86
C TYR A 358 -6.70 6.72 -18.99
N GLY A 359 -5.66 6.62 -19.76
CA GLY A 359 -5.39 7.51 -20.87
C GLY A 359 -4.08 8.28 -20.75
N MET A 360 -3.67 8.88 -21.86
CA MET A 360 -2.35 9.49 -22.01
C MET A 360 -2.11 10.77 -21.20
N ARG A 361 -3.14 11.38 -20.64
CA ARG A 361 -2.95 12.55 -19.76
C ARG A 361 -2.31 12.19 -18.44
N PHE A 362 -2.56 11.01 -17.93
CA PHE A 362 -1.96 10.53 -16.68
C PHE A 362 -0.45 10.31 -16.84
N SER A 363 -0.02 9.87 -18.00
CA SER A 363 1.39 9.76 -18.37
C SER A 363 1.84 10.89 -19.30
N GLN A 364 1.73 12.15 -18.90
CA GLN A 364 2.48 13.22 -19.58
C GLN A 364 4.01 12.96 -19.58
N ILE A 365 4.42 11.90 -18.93
CA ILE A 365 5.72 11.26 -19.02
C ILE A 365 6.22 11.24 -20.47
N HIS A 366 5.38 10.86 -21.45
CA HIS A 366 5.80 10.85 -22.85
C HIS A 366 6.27 12.21 -23.35
N LYS A 367 5.63 13.31 -22.95
CA LYS A 367 6.06 14.67 -23.33
C LYS A 367 7.38 15.04 -22.66
N ILE A 368 7.59 14.61 -21.43
CA ILE A 368 8.84 14.83 -20.71
C ILE A 368 9.98 14.12 -21.43
N PHE A 369 9.72 12.97 -22.03
CA PHE A 369 10.68 12.15 -22.73
C PHE A 369 10.87 12.52 -24.21
N GLY A 370 10.11 13.48 -24.72
CA GLY A 370 10.14 13.83 -26.16
C GLY A 370 9.63 12.70 -27.06
N MET A 371 8.82 11.78 -26.52
CA MET A 371 8.14 10.74 -27.30
C MET A 371 6.97 11.34 -28.07
N THR A 372 6.77 10.90 -29.30
CA THR A 372 5.62 11.27 -30.12
C THR A 372 4.43 10.35 -29.81
N LYS A 373 3.22 10.74 -30.24
CA LYS A 373 2.02 9.91 -30.11
C LYS A 373 2.14 8.53 -30.77
N PRO A 374 2.73 8.38 -32.00
CA PRO A 374 2.99 7.07 -32.60
C PRO A 374 3.93 6.19 -31.79
N ASP A 375 4.99 6.77 -31.19
CA ASP A 375 5.92 6.02 -30.35
C ASP A 375 5.21 5.34 -29.18
N ILE A 376 4.27 6.06 -28.57
CA ILE A 376 3.51 5.55 -27.43
C ILE A 376 2.54 4.46 -27.87
N LYS A 377 1.88 4.63 -29.02
CA LYS A 377 0.93 3.65 -29.55
C LYS A 377 1.60 2.29 -29.77
N GLY A 378 2.83 2.29 -30.31
CA GLY A 378 3.59 1.05 -30.51
C GLY A 378 3.98 0.35 -29.21
N TYR A 379 4.23 1.12 -28.12
CA TYR A 379 4.65 0.59 -26.84
C TYR A 379 3.51 0.10 -25.95
N TYR A 380 2.35 0.76 -26.02
CA TYR A 380 1.30 0.55 -25.02
C TYR A 380 0.08 -0.18 -25.57
N ASP A 381 0.04 -0.43 -26.86
CA ASP A 381 -1.18 -0.93 -27.51
C ASP A 381 -2.46 -0.16 -27.08
N ILE A 382 -2.29 1.12 -26.73
CA ILE A 382 -3.34 1.96 -26.18
C ILE A 382 -4.24 2.44 -27.30
N LYS A 383 -5.49 2.02 -27.29
CA LYS A 383 -6.54 2.65 -28.09
C LYS A 383 -6.83 4.03 -27.52
N PHE A 384 -6.47 5.07 -28.27
CA PHE A 384 -6.50 6.49 -27.91
C PHE A 384 -7.84 7.03 -27.35
N PHE A 385 -8.94 6.30 -27.49
CA PHE A 385 -10.29 6.78 -27.19
C PHE A 385 -10.94 6.17 -25.96
N ASN A 386 -10.23 5.51 -25.10
CA ASN A 386 -10.84 4.73 -24.03
C ASN A 386 -10.95 5.45 -22.66
N TYR A 387 -11.33 6.75 -22.65
CA TYR A 387 -11.85 7.36 -21.41
C TYR A 387 -12.98 6.55 -20.79
N LEU A 388 -13.84 5.96 -21.63
CA LEU A 388 -14.97 5.15 -21.20
C LEU A 388 -14.56 3.76 -20.67
N THR A 389 -13.40 3.24 -21.04
CA THR A 389 -12.94 1.94 -20.52
C THR A 389 -12.30 2.02 -19.15
N ALA A 390 -11.73 3.16 -18.79
CA ALA A 390 -11.28 3.43 -17.43
C ALA A 390 -12.46 3.43 -16.45
N LEU A 391 -13.63 3.86 -16.89
CA LEU A 391 -14.89 3.81 -16.13
C LEU A 391 -15.43 2.36 -15.95
N LYS A 392 -14.87 1.38 -16.65
CA LYS A 392 -15.23 -0.04 -16.52
C LYS A 392 -14.42 -0.76 -15.42
N SER A 393 -14.05 -0.05 -14.38
CA SER A 393 -13.48 -0.68 -13.18
C SER A 393 -14.49 -1.64 -12.56
N LYS A 394 -14.06 -2.86 -12.23
CA LYS A 394 -14.92 -3.93 -11.67
C LYS A 394 -14.14 -4.79 -10.69
N ASP A 395 -14.83 -5.28 -9.67
CA ASP A 395 -14.27 -6.19 -8.65
C ASP A 395 -13.65 -7.45 -9.28
N LYS A 396 -14.20 -7.93 -10.40
CA LYS A 396 -13.65 -9.10 -11.10
C LYS A 396 -12.21 -8.94 -11.61
N TYR A 397 -11.70 -7.73 -11.69
CA TYR A 397 -10.30 -7.48 -12.08
C TYR A 397 -9.33 -7.67 -10.92
N LEU A 398 -9.82 -7.82 -9.69
CA LEU A 398 -9.03 -8.14 -8.51
C LEU A 398 -8.83 -9.64 -8.27
N ILE A 399 -9.18 -10.52 -9.21
CA ILE A 399 -9.14 -11.97 -8.99
C ILE A 399 -7.76 -12.46 -8.55
N ASP A 400 -6.70 -11.95 -9.17
CA ASP A 400 -5.33 -12.34 -8.83
C ASP A 400 -4.84 -11.64 -7.55
N TYR A 401 -5.31 -10.42 -7.26
CA TYR A 401 -5.09 -9.81 -5.97
C TYR A 401 -5.68 -10.65 -4.83
N PHE A 402 -6.93 -11.10 -4.95
CA PHE A 402 -7.56 -11.98 -3.96
C PHE A 402 -6.86 -13.32 -3.81
N ARG A 403 -6.35 -13.85 -4.90
CA ARG A 403 -5.68 -15.16 -4.91
C ARG A 403 -4.30 -15.12 -4.28
N TYR A 404 -3.51 -14.10 -4.56
CA TYR A 404 -2.09 -14.07 -4.23
C TYR A 404 -1.70 -13.08 -3.14
N PHE A 405 -2.46 -12.00 -2.99
CA PHE A 405 -2.10 -10.93 -2.04
C PHE A 405 -3.02 -10.90 -0.82
N ASN A 406 -4.28 -10.58 -1.02
CA ASN A 406 -5.18 -10.40 0.09
C ASN A 406 -6.62 -10.73 -0.33
N PRO A 407 -7.22 -11.78 0.23
CA PRO A 407 -8.60 -12.15 -0.05
C PRO A 407 -9.62 -11.20 0.57
N ASN A 408 -9.18 -10.31 1.46
CA ASN A 408 -10.03 -9.45 2.26
C ASN A 408 -9.68 -7.98 2.04
N LEU A 409 -10.65 -7.20 1.53
CA LEU A 409 -10.44 -5.77 1.28
C LEU A 409 -10.61 -4.90 2.53
N ASN A 410 -11.30 -5.43 3.55
CA ASN A 410 -11.54 -4.73 4.80
C ASN A 410 -11.23 -5.66 5.97
N PHE A 411 -10.21 -5.34 6.74
CA PHE A 411 -9.77 -6.22 7.82
C PHE A 411 -9.14 -5.42 8.97
N ARG A 412 -8.99 -6.09 10.09
CA ARG A 412 -8.33 -5.59 11.28
C ARG A 412 -7.01 -6.33 11.50
N LEU A 413 -5.97 -5.58 11.81
CA LEU A 413 -4.67 -6.11 12.22
C LEU A 413 -4.34 -5.57 13.61
N ARG A 414 -4.17 -6.45 14.57
CA ARG A 414 -3.68 -6.11 15.92
C ARG A 414 -2.17 -6.27 15.98
N ILE A 415 -1.51 -5.30 16.59
CA ILE A 415 -0.07 -5.32 16.89
C ILE A 415 0.10 -5.18 18.40
N GLY A 416 0.45 -6.29 19.02
CA GLY A 416 0.43 -6.41 20.49
C GLY A 416 -0.96 -6.08 21.06
N ASP A 417 -0.99 -5.57 22.30
CA ASP A 417 -2.23 -5.22 23.00
C ASP A 417 -2.62 -3.75 22.88
N ASN A 418 -1.86 -2.96 22.12
CA ASN A 418 -1.99 -1.51 22.17
C ASN A 418 -2.31 -0.84 20.84
N TYR A 419 -2.24 -1.56 19.72
CA TYR A 419 -2.49 -0.99 18.40
C TYR A 419 -3.42 -1.85 17.56
N THR A 420 -4.39 -1.19 16.95
CA THR A 420 -5.27 -1.76 15.93
C THR A 420 -5.17 -0.95 14.65
N PHE A 421 -4.82 -1.62 13.55
CA PHE A 421 -4.87 -1.08 12.20
C PHE A 421 -6.15 -1.60 11.53
N ILE A 422 -6.99 -0.69 11.06
CA ILE A 422 -8.23 -1.02 10.36
C ILE A 422 -8.08 -0.63 8.90
N PHE A 423 -8.03 -1.64 8.04
CA PHE A 423 -7.91 -1.47 6.60
C PHE A 423 -9.29 -1.32 5.98
N LEU A 424 -9.45 -0.30 5.13
CA LEU A 424 -10.71 -0.01 4.45
C LEU A 424 -10.48 0.17 2.94
N ASP A 425 -11.24 -0.56 2.15
CA ASP A 425 -11.32 -0.34 0.71
C ASP A 425 -12.15 0.92 0.41
N THR A 426 -11.58 1.82 -0.37
CA THR A 426 -12.23 3.06 -0.81
C THR A 426 -12.89 2.95 -2.19
N GLY A 427 -12.83 1.77 -2.77
CA GLY A 427 -13.51 1.42 -4.02
C GLY A 427 -12.88 2.03 -5.27
N GLN A 428 -13.64 1.89 -6.32
CA GLN A 428 -13.32 2.27 -7.69
C GLN A 428 -13.41 3.77 -7.91
N ASP A 429 -12.94 4.24 -9.09
CA ASP A 429 -13.17 5.61 -9.56
C ASP A 429 -14.65 5.99 -9.50
N SER A 430 -14.92 7.19 -9.00
CA SER A 430 -16.27 7.77 -9.01
C SER A 430 -16.48 8.62 -10.26
N VAL A 431 -17.64 8.44 -10.88
CA VAL A 431 -18.09 9.29 -11.99
C VAL A 431 -18.90 10.50 -11.50
N ALA A 432 -19.19 10.55 -10.21
CA ALA A 432 -20.01 11.62 -9.63
C ALA A 432 -19.30 12.98 -9.63
N ASP A 433 -17.96 12.98 -9.61
CA ASP A 433 -17.14 14.17 -9.74
C ASP A 433 -16.55 14.30 -11.14
N LEU A 434 -17.30 14.92 -12.04
CA LEU A 434 -16.87 15.15 -13.42
C LEU A 434 -15.64 16.06 -13.52
N HIS A 435 -15.47 17.01 -12.62
CA HIS A 435 -14.31 17.91 -12.64
C HIS A 435 -13.01 17.14 -12.38
N ASP A 436 -12.98 16.33 -11.32
CA ASP A 436 -11.80 15.55 -10.96
C ASP A 436 -11.55 14.45 -12.00
N LEU A 437 -12.61 13.84 -12.52
CA LEU A 437 -12.54 12.86 -13.61
C LEU A 437 -11.88 13.45 -14.87
N LEU A 438 -12.33 14.61 -15.33
CA LEU A 438 -11.80 15.28 -16.53
C LEU A 438 -10.36 15.80 -16.31
N THR A 439 -10.01 16.11 -15.08
CA THR A 439 -8.66 16.57 -14.74
C THR A 439 -7.66 15.44 -14.54
N GLY A 440 -8.12 14.18 -14.54
CA GLY A 440 -7.26 12.98 -14.48
C GLY A 440 -6.87 12.55 -13.05
N GLY A 441 -7.65 12.95 -12.05
CA GLY A 441 -7.51 12.53 -10.67
C GLY A 441 -8.90 12.33 -10.07
N PRO A 442 -9.62 11.25 -10.45
CA PRO A 442 -10.98 11.05 -9.99
C PRO A 442 -11.04 10.80 -8.49
N SER A 443 -12.11 11.26 -7.85
CA SER A 443 -12.51 10.80 -6.53
C SER A 443 -12.88 9.32 -6.58
N THR A 444 -12.84 8.60 -5.46
CA THR A 444 -13.30 7.21 -5.40
C THR A 444 -14.73 7.09 -4.91
N LYS A 445 -15.35 5.94 -5.14
CA LYS A 445 -16.72 5.68 -4.68
C LYS A 445 -16.88 5.86 -3.19
N GLY A 446 -15.89 5.46 -2.40
CA GLY A 446 -15.89 5.61 -0.94
C GLY A 446 -16.33 4.35 -0.21
N ILE A 447 -16.74 4.53 1.03
CA ILE A 447 -17.02 3.46 1.98
C ILE A 447 -18.50 3.11 1.94
N LYS A 448 -18.83 1.83 1.73
CA LYS A 448 -20.21 1.32 1.72
C LYS A 448 -20.76 1.23 3.15
N ASP A 449 -22.09 1.13 3.28
CA ASP A 449 -22.76 1.10 4.60
C ASP A 449 -22.27 -0.06 5.47
N TYR A 450 -22.14 -1.26 4.90
CA TYR A 450 -21.61 -2.41 5.66
C TYR A 450 -20.17 -2.19 6.15
N GLN A 451 -19.35 -1.41 5.42
CA GLN A 451 -17.99 -1.07 5.86
C GLN A 451 -18.02 -0.06 7.01
N VAL A 452 -19.02 0.82 7.05
CA VAL A 452 -19.27 1.72 8.20
C VAL A 452 -19.60 0.91 9.44
N ASP A 453 -20.50 -0.05 9.33
CA ASP A 453 -20.88 -0.91 10.44
C ASP A 453 -19.71 -1.78 10.91
N LEU A 454 -18.94 -2.31 9.97
CA LEU A 454 -17.72 -3.03 10.26
C LEU A 454 -16.67 -2.16 10.97
N LEU A 455 -16.47 -0.92 10.52
CA LEU A 455 -15.57 0.03 11.17
C LEU A 455 -16.00 0.32 12.60
N ARG A 456 -17.29 0.50 12.84
CA ARG A 456 -17.85 0.68 14.18
C ARG A 456 -17.58 -0.54 15.07
N ALA A 457 -17.84 -1.74 14.55
CA ALA A 457 -17.57 -2.99 15.26
C ALA A 457 -16.09 -3.14 15.62
N TYR A 458 -15.18 -2.91 14.67
CA TYR A 458 -13.75 -2.98 14.93
C TYR A 458 -13.27 -1.97 15.96
N ILE A 459 -13.81 -0.75 15.96
CA ILE A 459 -13.48 0.27 16.98
C ILE A 459 -14.00 -0.15 18.35
N GLN A 460 -15.20 -0.69 18.45
CA GLN A 460 -15.78 -1.19 19.70
C GLN A 460 -14.97 -2.35 20.27
N LEU A 461 -14.53 -3.30 19.43
CA LEU A 461 -13.69 -4.41 19.83
C LEU A 461 -12.26 -4.00 20.26
N SER A 462 -11.84 -2.79 19.92
CA SER A 462 -10.47 -2.30 20.20
C SER A 462 -10.40 -1.48 21.48
N HIS A 463 -11.00 -1.93 22.57
CA HIS A 463 -11.26 -1.20 23.83
C HIS A 463 -10.23 -0.13 24.22
N ASN A 464 -8.96 -0.48 24.45
CA ASN A 464 -7.90 0.43 24.89
C ASN A 464 -6.79 0.64 23.84
N GLU A 465 -6.91 0.02 22.68
CA GLU A 465 -5.89 0.04 21.63
C GLU A 465 -5.93 1.37 20.88
N LYS A 466 -4.79 1.87 20.44
CA LYS A 466 -4.72 3.00 19.50
C LYS A 466 -5.22 2.57 18.13
N ILE A 467 -6.07 3.39 17.53
CA ILE A 467 -6.76 3.05 16.29
C ILE A 467 -6.14 3.80 15.13
N ILE A 468 -5.63 3.04 14.18
CA ILE A 468 -5.06 3.57 12.93
C ILE A 468 -5.91 3.06 11.77
N ILE A 469 -6.58 3.96 11.06
CA ILE A 469 -7.29 3.63 9.82
C ILE A 469 -6.31 3.68 8.67
N VAL A 470 -6.31 2.64 7.84
CA VAL A 470 -5.47 2.49 6.65
C VAL A 470 -6.37 2.39 5.43
N MET A 471 -6.27 3.36 4.53
CA MET A 471 -7.11 3.45 3.34
C MET A 471 -6.35 4.08 2.18
N HIS A 472 -6.79 3.84 0.94
CA HIS A 472 -6.12 4.44 -0.21
C HIS A 472 -6.48 5.93 -0.36
N THR A 473 -7.76 6.22 -0.58
CA THR A 473 -8.22 7.58 -0.85
C THR A 473 -8.52 8.32 0.45
N PRO A 474 -8.02 9.55 0.63
CA PRO A 474 -8.24 10.29 1.86
C PRO A 474 -9.71 10.71 2.06
N PRO A 475 -10.17 10.78 3.31
CA PRO A 475 -11.50 11.31 3.61
C PRO A 475 -11.60 12.81 3.33
N ILE A 476 -10.50 13.52 3.51
CA ILE A 476 -10.34 14.95 3.20
C ILE A 476 -9.03 15.12 2.45
N SER A 477 -9.02 15.97 1.44
CA SER A 477 -7.80 16.35 0.72
C SER A 477 -7.76 17.85 0.48
N PRO A 478 -7.26 18.64 1.45
CA PRO A 478 -7.17 20.07 1.33
C PRO A 478 -6.37 20.50 0.10
N ASN A 479 -6.98 21.30 -0.79
CA ASN A 479 -6.37 21.75 -2.02
C ASN A 479 -6.59 23.22 -2.28
N LEU A 480 -5.56 23.91 -2.76
CA LEU A 480 -5.60 25.31 -3.16
C LEU A 480 -5.92 25.45 -4.64
N ASN A 481 -7.03 26.09 -4.99
CA ASN A 481 -7.23 26.51 -6.36
C ASN A 481 -6.29 27.69 -6.74
N ASN A 482 -6.05 27.88 -8.03
CA ASN A 482 -5.09 28.86 -8.54
C ASN A 482 -5.43 30.31 -8.13
N PHE A 483 -6.71 30.64 -7.97
CA PHE A 483 -7.15 31.98 -7.59
C PHE A 483 -6.83 32.26 -6.12
N LYS A 484 -7.19 31.34 -5.23
CA LYS A 484 -6.87 31.44 -3.81
C LYS A 484 -5.35 31.44 -3.57
N GLN A 485 -4.58 30.66 -4.35
CA GLN A 485 -3.12 30.67 -4.29
C GLN A 485 -2.54 32.08 -4.48
N ARG A 486 -3.01 32.83 -5.49
CA ARG A 486 -2.52 34.19 -5.76
C ARG A 486 -2.82 35.15 -4.61
N LYS A 487 -4.05 35.09 -4.06
CA LYS A 487 -4.48 35.92 -2.94
C LYS A 487 -3.62 35.67 -1.70
N TYR A 488 -3.50 34.41 -1.29
CA TYR A 488 -2.77 34.08 -0.06
C TYR A 488 -1.26 34.29 -0.19
N LYS A 489 -0.69 34.05 -1.35
CA LYS A 489 0.70 34.39 -1.65
C LYS A 489 1.00 35.86 -1.35
N LYS A 490 0.12 36.77 -1.80
CA LYS A 490 0.25 38.20 -1.55
C LYS A 490 0.16 38.52 -0.06
N GLN A 491 -0.79 37.91 0.66
CA GLN A 491 -0.97 38.11 2.10
C GLN A 491 0.23 37.62 2.94
N LEU A 492 0.89 36.56 2.51
CA LEU A 492 2.06 35.99 3.16
C LEU A 492 3.40 36.58 2.69
N GLY A 493 3.38 37.53 1.76
CA GLY A 493 4.60 38.18 1.24
C GLY A 493 5.49 37.29 0.37
N ILE A 494 4.95 36.17 -0.16
CA ILE A 494 5.70 35.22 -0.98
C ILE A 494 5.76 35.71 -2.41
N LYS A 495 6.91 36.24 -2.87
CA LYS A 495 7.03 36.89 -4.17
C LYS A 495 7.41 35.93 -5.32
N ASN A 496 8.43 35.11 -5.17
CA ASN A 496 9.14 34.45 -6.27
C ASN A 496 8.87 32.95 -6.46
N ARG A 497 8.02 32.33 -5.66
CA ARG A 497 7.66 30.92 -5.75
C ARG A 497 6.17 30.67 -5.58
N LYS A 498 5.70 29.46 -5.85
CA LYS A 498 4.33 29.04 -5.55
C LYS A 498 4.17 28.84 -4.05
N LEU A 499 2.92 28.97 -3.57
CA LEU A 499 2.56 28.60 -2.21
C LEU A 499 2.63 27.08 -2.09
N GLU A 500 3.35 26.59 -1.11
CA GLU A 500 3.54 25.17 -0.83
C GLU A 500 2.78 24.75 0.43
N TRP A 501 2.65 23.43 0.65
CA TRP A 501 1.98 22.93 1.85
C TRP A 501 2.70 23.37 3.14
N SER A 502 4.01 23.42 3.12
CA SER A 502 4.86 23.91 4.22
C SER A 502 4.60 25.37 4.62
N ASP A 503 4.11 26.19 3.68
CA ASP A 503 3.75 27.57 3.98
C ASP A 503 2.44 27.71 4.77
N LEU A 504 1.61 26.67 4.77
CA LEU A 504 0.30 26.64 5.41
C LEU A 504 0.39 26.19 6.88
N HIS A 505 1.44 26.60 7.59
CA HIS A 505 1.54 26.35 9.03
C HIS A 505 0.63 27.30 9.82
N GLU A 506 0.33 26.97 11.06
CA GLU A 506 -0.67 27.62 11.89
C GLU A 506 -0.51 29.15 11.98
N ASP A 507 0.72 29.63 12.17
CA ASP A 507 0.99 31.10 12.27
C ASP A 507 0.68 31.83 10.96
N ASN A 508 1.00 31.22 9.82
CA ASN A 508 0.66 31.83 8.53
C ASN A 508 -0.84 31.75 8.25
N LEU A 509 -1.51 30.67 8.67
CA LEU A 509 -2.96 30.56 8.54
C LEU A 509 -3.69 31.58 9.39
N LYS A 510 -3.23 31.85 10.61
CA LYS A 510 -3.77 32.91 11.47
C LYS A 510 -3.65 34.32 10.85
N LYS A 511 -2.61 34.57 10.04
CA LYS A 511 -2.50 35.82 9.25
C LYS A 511 -3.54 35.91 8.13
N ILE A 512 -4.01 34.76 7.61
CA ILE A 512 -4.98 34.70 6.51
C ILE A 512 -6.42 34.78 7.04
N ASN A 513 -6.76 34.01 8.09
CA ASN A 513 -8.14 33.77 8.52
C ASN A 513 -8.39 33.90 10.05
N LYS A 514 -7.43 34.39 10.82
CA LYS A 514 -7.49 34.51 12.29
C LYS A 514 -7.71 33.21 13.07
N THR A 515 -8.38 32.22 12.49
CA THR A 515 -8.74 30.95 13.15
C THR A 515 -7.65 29.87 13.00
N GLY A 516 -6.77 30.00 12.02
CA GLY A 516 -5.80 28.96 11.70
C GLY A 516 -6.40 27.72 11.03
N ARG A 517 -7.69 27.76 10.62
CA ARG A 517 -8.41 26.64 10.00
C ARG A 517 -8.13 26.54 8.50
N LEU A 518 -7.88 25.33 8.02
CA LEU A 518 -7.68 25.03 6.61
C LEU A 518 -9.00 24.98 5.82
N ASP A 519 -10.07 24.51 6.43
CA ASP A 519 -11.38 24.35 5.79
C ASP A 519 -11.96 25.67 5.29
N GLN A 520 -11.70 26.76 5.96
CA GLN A 520 -12.14 28.09 5.54
C GLN A 520 -11.36 28.64 4.32
N ILE A 521 -10.18 28.08 4.04
CA ILE A 521 -9.27 28.57 3.02
C ILE A 521 -9.26 27.67 1.79
N LEU A 522 -9.30 26.35 1.99
CA LEU A 522 -9.06 25.34 0.97
C LEU A 522 -10.34 24.65 0.52
N ASN A 523 -10.30 24.07 -0.66
CA ASN A 523 -11.27 23.04 -1.05
C ASN A 523 -10.86 21.73 -0.38
N LEU A 524 -11.74 21.14 0.41
CA LEU A 524 -11.47 19.93 1.17
C LEU A 524 -11.76 18.64 0.39
N LYS A 525 -12.49 18.75 -0.70
CA LYS A 525 -13.05 17.58 -1.39
C LYS A 525 -12.42 17.29 -2.75
N TYR A 526 -11.16 17.56 -2.87
CA TYR A 526 -10.40 17.25 -4.06
C TYR A 526 -9.81 15.83 -4.00
N GLN A 527 -10.22 14.96 -4.92
CA GLN A 527 -9.73 13.57 -4.96
C GLN A 527 -9.96 12.82 -3.62
N THR A 528 -11.19 12.83 -3.14
CA THR A 528 -11.59 12.20 -1.87
C THR A 528 -12.59 11.07 -2.10
N ILE A 529 -12.93 10.35 -1.04
CA ILE A 529 -14.06 9.42 -1.05
C ILE A 529 -15.40 10.16 -1.23
N MET A 530 -16.36 9.52 -1.89
CA MET A 530 -17.69 10.10 -2.15
C MET A 530 -18.75 9.61 -1.15
N TYR A 531 -18.94 8.28 -1.04
CA TYR A 531 -19.93 7.71 -0.13
C TYR A 531 -19.44 7.66 1.31
N ASN A 532 -20.36 7.88 2.25
CA ASN A 532 -20.14 7.84 3.69
C ASN A 532 -19.03 8.77 4.20
N TRP A 533 -18.68 9.78 3.41
CA TRP A 533 -17.64 10.74 3.73
C TRP A 533 -17.87 11.43 5.10
N ALA A 534 -19.06 12.02 5.31
CA ALA A 534 -19.40 12.68 6.57
C ALA A 534 -19.47 11.70 7.74
N THR A 535 -19.96 10.48 7.51
CA THR A 535 -20.05 9.44 8.53
C THR A 535 -18.65 9.01 9.00
N LEU A 536 -17.73 8.79 8.06
CA LEU A 536 -16.34 8.46 8.41
C LEU A 536 -15.69 9.58 9.22
N LEU A 537 -15.91 10.83 8.87
CA LEU A 537 -15.36 11.97 9.61
C LEU A 537 -15.94 12.06 11.02
N ARG A 538 -17.25 11.80 11.20
CA ARG A 538 -17.86 11.75 12.55
C ARG A 538 -17.29 10.59 13.36
N ILE A 539 -17.11 9.42 12.78
CA ILE A 539 -16.48 8.28 13.47
C ILE A 539 -15.04 8.66 13.86
N ALA A 540 -14.26 9.22 12.94
CA ALA A 540 -12.88 9.59 13.20
C ALA A 540 -12.72 10.62 14.33
N THR A 541 -13.61 11.62 14.39
CA THR A 541 -13.59 12.67 15.41
C THR A 541 -14.28 12.28 16.73
N GLY A 542 -14.90 11.10 16.80
CA GLY A 542 -15.67 10.65 17.97
C GLY A 542 -17.02 11.36 18.13
N SER A 543 -17.55 11.97 17.08
CA SER A 543 -18.86 12.64 17.06
C SER A 543 -19.96 11.77 16.42
N ASP A 544 -19.67 10.52 16.11
CA ASP A 544 -20.67 9.54 15.64
C ASP A 544 -21.65 9.19 16.77
N LYS A 545 -22.88 8.82 16.42
CA LYS A 545 -23.91 8.48 17.41
C LYS A 545 -23.57 7.25 18.24
N ILE A 546 -22.85 6.31 17.65
CA ILE A 546 -22.50 5.01 18.26
C ILE A 546 -21.06 5.07 18.81
N ILE A 547 -20.12 5.61 18.05
CA ILE A 547 -18.71 5.67 18.39
C ILE A 547 -18.36 7.04 18.95
N ARG A 548 -18.06 7.10 20.24
CA ARG A 548 -17.65 8.34 20.94
C ARG A 548 -16.14 8.48 21.10
N ARG A 549 -15.41 7.47 20.69
CA ARG A 549 -13.96 7.43 20.75
C ARG A 549 -13.33 7.98 19.47
N LYS A 550 -12.34 8.86 19.61
CA LYS A 550 -11.56 9.37 18.48
C LYS A 550 -10.61 8.30 17.94
N VAL A 551 -10.46 8.29 16.62
CA VAL A 551 -9.38 7.58 15.94
C VAL A 551 -8.06 8.31 16.19
N ASP A 552 -6.95 7.61 16.28
CA ASP A 552 -5.65 8.23 16.52
C ASP A 552 -5.04 8.76 15.21
N LEU A 553 -5.08 7.96 14.15
CA LEU A 553 -4.41 8.28 12.89
C LEU A 553 -5.18 7.69 11.69
N ILE A 554 -5.17 8.40 10.56
CA ILE A 554 -5.63 7.92 9.25
C ILE A 554 -4.46 8.01 8.28
N LEU A 555 -4.09 6.88 7.69
CA LEU A 555 -3.03 6.74 6.69
C LEU A 555 -3.64 6.59 5.30
N CYS A 556 -3.22 7.41 4.34
CA CYS A 556 -3.76 7.37 2.99
C CYS A 556 -2.76 7.85 1.91
N GLY A 557 -3.06 7.55 0.64
CA GLY A 557 -2.31 7.92 -0.55
C GLY A 557 -3.12 8.70 -1.57
N HIS A 558 -3.25 8.16 -2.80
CA HIS A 558 -4.10 8.61 -3.91
C HIS A 558 -3.76 9.98 -4.52
N THR A 559 -3.50 10.98 -3.70
CA THR A 559 -3.27 12.35 -4.20
C THR A 559 -1.82 12.59 -4.64
N HIS A 560 -0.94 11.62 -4.46
CA HIS A 560 0.50 11.69 -4.74
C HIS A 560 1.19 12.88 -4.04
N THR A 561 0.62 13.35 -2.94
CA THR A 561 1.12 14.55 -2.23
C THR A 561 1.31 14.28 -0.76
N LEU A 562 2.46 14.72 -0.27
CA LEU A 562 2.77 14.65 1.15
C LEU A 562 2.00 15.75 1.89
N LYS A 563 1.00 15.37 2.67
CA LYS A 563 0.21 16.31 3.49
C LYS A 563 -0.02 15.73 4.88
N GLU A 564 -0.10 16.62 5.86
CA GLU A 564 -0.40 16.30 7.24
C GLU A 564 -1.39 17.32 7.78
N TYR A 565 -2.47 16.87 8.35
CA TYR A 565 -3.47 17.70 8.97
C TYR A 565 -4.17 16.96 10.10
N ARG A 566 -4.84 17.67 10.96
CA ARG A 566 -5.63 17.14 12.06
C ARG A 566 -7.08 17.57 11.95
N LEU A 567 -7.96 16.73 12.47
CA LEU A 567 -9.39 16.97 12.49
C LEU A 567 -9.84 17.29 13.91
N LYS A 568 -10.84 18.13 14.02
CA LYS A 568 -11.55 18.39 15.26
C LYS A 568 -13.05 18.39 14.97
N GLU A 569 -13.86 17.93 15.90
CA GLU A 569 -15.31 18.02 15.78
C GLU A 569 -15.71 19.48 15.55
N ALA A 570 -16.55 19.72 14.54
CA ALA A 570 -17.07 21.05 14.29
C ALA A 570 -18.16 21.41 15.32
N GLN A 571 -18.08 22.62 15.88
CA GLN A 571 -19.15 23.14 16.73
C GLN A 571 -20.41 23.43 15.89
N GLU A 572 -20.21 23.93 14.66
CA GLU A 572 -21.25 24.15 13.67
C GLU A 572 -20.86 23.45 12.37
N THR A 573 -21.81 22.73 11.76
CA THR A 573 -21.59 22.04 10.48
C THR A 573 -21.55 23.07 9.34
N GLU A 574 -20.40 23.23 8.71
CA GLU A 574 -20.28 24.03 7.50
C GLU A 574 -20.80 23.26 6.28
N ARG A 575 -21.40 23.97 5.32
CA ARG A 575 -21.83 23.40 4.03
C ARG A 575 -20.87 23.82 2.94
N ILE A 576 -20.27 22.86 2.28
CA ILE A 576 -19.39 23.08 1.12
C ILE A 576 -20.17 22.78 -0.16
N ASN A 577 -20.11 23.69 -1.13
CA ASN A 577 -20.60 23.43 -2.47
C ASN A 577 -19.61 22.52 -3.20
N PHE A 578 -20.05 21.32 -3.55
CA PHE A 578 -19.32 20.30 -4.26
C PHE A 578 -19.59 20.32 -5.78
N GLY A 579 -20.76 20.81 -6.18
CA GLY A 579 -21.19 20.87 -7.57
C GLY A 579 -20.63 22.06 -8.34
N PHE A 580 -21.03 22.16 -9.61
CA PHE A 580 -20.82 23.34 -10.42
C PHE A 580 -21.65 24.52 -9.88
N TRP A 581 -21.25 25.76 -10.18
CA TRP A 581 -21.99 26.96 -9.77
C TRP A 581 -23.44 26.98 -10.25
N PHE A 582 -23.76 26.27 -11.36
CA PHE A 582 -25.11 26.11 -11.92
C PHE A 582 -25.84 24.83 -11.46
N PHE A 583 -25.12 23.88 -10.81
CA PHE A 583 -25.67 22.74 -10.12
C PHE A 583 -24.98 22.54 -8.78
N PRO A 584 -25.34 23.37 -7.77
CA PRO A 584 -24.68 23.28 -6.46
C PRO A 584 -25.14 22.03 -5.71
N ILE A 585 -24.18 21.22 -5.31
CA ILE A 585 -24.39 20.09 -4.40
C ILE A 585 -23.75 20.46 -3.08
N TYR A 586 -24.54 20.71 -2.06
CA TYR A 586 -24.04 21.06 -0.74
C TYR A 586 -23.80 19.81 0.10
N ILE A 587 -22.61 19.72 0.66
CA ILE A 587 -22.20 18.64 1.55
C ILE A 587 -21.84 19.23 2.90
N GLU A 588 -22.36 18.64 3.97
CA GLU A 588 -22.02 19.03 5.33
C GLU A 588 -20.63 18.53 5.72
N VAL A 589 -19.79 19.40 6.25
CA VAL A 589 -18.48 19.08 6.81
C VAL A 589 -18.60 19.00 8.32
N PRO A 590 -18.55 17.81 8.91
CA PRO A 590 -18.77 17.63 10.35
C PRO A 590 -17.52 17.91 11.20
N CYS A 591 -16.45 18.41 10.60
CA CYS A 591 -15.18 18.64 11.30
C CYS A 591 -14.48 19.92 10.83
N GLU A 592 -13.75 20.53 11.74
CA GLU A 592 -12.76 21.56 11.48
C GLU A 592 -11.43 20.93 11.09
N VAL A 593 -10.70 21.53 10.15
CA VAL A 593 -9.42 21.03 9.64
C VAL A 593 -8.28 21.99 9.95
N TYR A 594 -7.27 21.49 10.63
CA TYR A 594 -6.08 22.27 11.00
C TYR A 594 -4.83 21.63 10.39
N THR A 595 -3.78 22.43 10.17
CA THR A 595 -2.48 21.85 9.83
C THR A 595 -1.96 21.01 10.99
N SER A 596 -1.35 19.89 10.65
CA SER A 596 -0.54 19.16 11.61
C SER A 596 0.83 19.83 11.70
N THR A 597 1.21 20.23 12.89
CA THR A 597 2.58 20.66 13.21
C THR A 597 3.39 19.49 13.78
N TYR A 598 2.98 18.27 13.50
CA TYR A 598 3.50 17.05 14.10
C TYR A 598 5.04 16.95 14.02
N ARG A 599 5.63 17.21 12.85
CA ARG A 599 7.09 17.19 12.69
C ARG A 599 7.80 18.27 13.52
N LYS A 600 7.29 19.49 13.51
CA LYS A 600 7.85 20.59 14.32
C LYS A 600 7.73 20.33 15.81
N ASN A 601 6.72 19.58 16.23
CA ASN A 601 6.50 19.28 17.63
C ASN A 601 7.35 18.12 18.14
N PHE A 602 7.77 17.16 17.29
CA PHE A 602 8.77 16.17 17.68
C PHE A 602 10.09 16.81 18.12
N ASP A 603 10.53 17.81 17.37
CA ASP A 603 11.75 18.54 17.72
C ASP A 603 11.57 19.45 18.95
N ARG A 604 10.33 19.85 19.24
CA ARG A 604 9.96 20.73 20.36
C ARG A 604 9.79 19.99 21.68
N PHE A 605 9.20 18.80 21.63
CA PHE A 605 8.97 17.97 22.81
C PHE A 605 10.17 17.05 23.04
N LYS A 606 11.06 17.45 23.92
CA LYS A 606 12.18 16.62 24.37
C LYS A 606 11.74 15.45 25.26
N ASP A 607 10.56 15.58 25.89
CA ASP A 607 9.98 14.58 26.77
C ASP A 607 8.84 13.83 26.06
N SER A 608 8.86 12.49 26.20
CA SER A 608 7.84 11.60 25.62
C SER A 608 6.45 11.79 26.24
N SER A 609 6.37 12.28 27.49
CA SER A 609 5.10 12.54 28.17
C SER A 609 4.33 13.70 27.55
N ASP A 610 5.00 14.82 27.30
CA ASP A 610 4.40 16.00 26.69
C ASP A 610 3.93 15.73 25.26
N LEU A 611 4.70 14.95 24.51
CA LEU A 611 4.32 14.53 23.16
C LEU A 611 3.05 13.66 23.19
N LYS A 612 2.92 12.76 24.16
CA LYS A 612 1.73 11.93 24.34
C LYS A 612 0.50 12.78 24.63
N ILE A 613 0.59 13.68 25.58
CA ILE A 613 -0.52 14.58 25.95
C ILE A 613 -0.93 15.40 24.74
N TRP A 614 0.05 15.97 24.02
CA TRP A 614 -0.22 16.75 22.82
C TRP A 614 -0.90 15.93 21.73
N PHE A 615 -0.45 14.70 21.50
CA PHE A 615 -1.05 13.79 20.50
C PHE A 615 -2.49 13.44 20.87
N ASP A 616 -2.73 13.05 22.11
CA ASP A 616 -4.06 12.63 22.59
C ASP A 616 -5.09 13.77 22.55
N VAL A 617 -4.66 15.01 22.78
CA VAL A 617 -5.52 16.20 22.69
C VAL A 617 -5.85 16.56 21.23
N ASN A 618 -4.89 16.37 20.31
CA ASN A 618 -4.98 16.88 18.93
C ASN A 618 -5.42 15.85 17.90
N LYS A 619 -5.59 14.58 18.27
CA LYS A 619 -6.08 13.55 17.36
C LYS A 619 -7.55 13.76 16.95
N PRO A 620 -7.99 13.26 15.78
CA PRO A 620 -7.27 12.41 14.85
C PRO A 620 -6.37 13.20 13.88
N PHE A 621 -5.26 12.57 13.52
CA PHE A 621 -4.38 13.03 12.45
C PHE A 621 -4.65 12.31 11.14
N VAL A 622 -4.46 12.98 10.02
CA VAL A 622 -4.51 12.39 8.69
C VAL A 622 -3.19 12.63 7.98
N PHE A 623 -2.53 11.56 7.60
CA PHE A 623 -1.25 11.60 6.91
C PHE A 623 -1.38 11.01 5.51
N GLN A 624 -1.30 11.89 4.51
CA GLN A 624 -1.22 11.49 3.11
C GLN A 624 0.24 11.24 2.75
N CYS A 625 0.48 10.10 2.08
CA CYS A 625 1.79 9.75 1.56
C CYS A 625 1.95 10.27 0.13
N ASN A 626 3.17 10.63 -0.26
CA ASN A 626 3.50 10.82 -1.66
C ASN A 626 3.59 9.45 -2.37
N ALA A 627 3.43 9.45 -3.70
CA ALA A 627 3.54 8.24 -4.47
C ALA A 627 4.95 7.66 -4.40
N LEU A 628 5.06 6.34 -4.33
CA LEU A 628 6.33 5.65 -4.54
C LEU A 628 6.63 5.50 -6.04
N GLY A 629 5.60 5.44 -6.86
CA GLY A 629 5.66 5.31 -8.31
C GLY A 629 5.72 6.65 -9.05
N PRO A 630 4.60 7.16 -9.59
CA PRO A 630 4.63 8.26 -10.55
C PRO A 630 5.00 9.60 -9.93
N LEU A 631 5.82 10.35 -10.66
CA LEU A 631 6.00 11.78 -10.42
C LEU A 631 4.68 12.48 -10.71
N SER A 632 4.15 13.22 -9.77
CA SER A 632 2.98 14.05 -10.01
C SER A 632 3.28 15.14 -11.03
N ALA A 633 2.73 15.01 -12.23
CA ALA A 633 2.91 16.00 -13.31
C ALA A 633 2.28 17.38 -12.99
N ARG A 634 1.32 17.43 -12.08
CA ARG A 634 0.65 18.68 -11.68
C ARG A 634 1.40 19.46 -10.61
N PHE A 635 2.07 18.77 -9.72
CA PHE A 635 2.83 19.37 -8.65
C PHE A 635 4.30 19.19 -9.01
N LYS A 636 4.88 20.18 -9.66
CA LYS A 636 6.28 20.16 -10.08
C LYS A 636 7.15 19.35 -9.13
N TYR A 637 7.28 18.05 -9.47
CA TYR A 637 8.36 17.19 -9.10
C TYR A 637 8.56 16.96 -7.59
N LYS A 638 7.57 16.37 -6.91
CA LYS A 638 7.87 15.70 -5.65
C LYS A 638 8.49 14.34 -5.97
N PRO A 639 9.64 14.03 -5.38
CA PRO A 639 10.26 12.73 -5.60
C PRO A 639 9.37 11.62 -5.04
N PRO A 640 9.47 10.40 -5.56
CA PRO A 640 8.91 9.23 -4.91
C PRO A 640 9.37 9.12 -3.48
N GLY A 641 8.49 8.65 -2.62
CA GLY A 641 8.84 8.53 -1.22
C GLY A 641 7.80 7.79 -0.41
N PHE A 642 8.09 7.66 0.87
CA PHE A 642 7.28 6.97 1.85
C PHE A 642 7.49 7.56 3.24
N ARG A 643 6.65 7.14 4.20
CA ARG A 643 6.77 7.51 5.61
C ARG A 643 7.26 6.34 6.43
N PHE A 644 8.14 6.61 7.36
CA PHE A 644 8.65 5.68 8.34
C PHE A 644 8.20 6.11 9.73
N TYR A 645 7.63 5.18 10.50
CA TYR A 645 7.08 5.41 11.83
C TYR A 645 7.84 4.58 12.84
N SER A 646 8.22 5.22 13.95
CA SER A 646 8.79 4.52 15.12
C SER A 646 7.82 4.65 16.30
N ILE A 647 7.47 3.52 16.86
CA ILE A 647 6.70 3.37 18.08
C ILE A 647 7.64 2.91 19.19
N LYS A 648 7.68 3.65 20.29
CA LYS A 648 8.43 3.29 21.49
C LYS A 648 7.54 3.43 22.71
N ASN A 649 7.56 2.41 23.58
CA ASN A 649 6.71 2.37 24.77
C ASN A 649 5.23 2.65 24.45
N ASN A 650 4.72 2.01 23.39
CA ASN A 650 3.35 2.17 22.92
C ASN A 650 3.00 3.61 22.47
N GLN A 651 3.96 4.41 22.01
CA GLN A 651 3.76 5.76 21.52
C GLN A 651 4.44 5.98 20.19
N ILE A 652 3.80 6.74 19.29
CA ILE A 652 4.43 7.21 18.07
C ILE A 652 5.46 8.28 18.47
N THR A 653 6.72 7.93 18.47
CA THR A 653 7.82 8.82 18.85
C THR A 653 8.43 9.55 17.67
N GLN A 654 8.32 8.99 16.47
CA GLN A 654 8.92 9.58 15.28
C GLN A 654 8.14 9.26 14.01
N VAL A 655 8.05 10.24 13.11
CA VAL A 655 7.55 10.08 11.73
C VAL A 655 8.55 10.73 10.78
N LYS A 656 9.28 9.90 10.04
CA LYS A 656 10.26 10.35 9.04
C LYS A 656 9.70 10.23 7.64
N VAL A 657 10.13 11.10 6.74
CA VAL A 657 9.85 11.00 5.30
C VAL A 657 11.14 10.68 4.58
N TYR A 658 11.08 9.64 3.78
CA TYR A 658 12.17 9.25 2.89
C TYR A 658 11.77 9.60 1.46
N SER A 659 12.71 10.17 0.73
CA SER A 659 12.53 10.56 -0.68
C SER A 659 13.65 9.97 -1.53
N LEU A 660 13.37 9.79 -2.82
CA LEU A 660 14.34 9.28 -3.78
C LEU A 660 15.31 10.39 -4.20
N HIS A 661 16.59 10.15 -4.03
CA HIS A 661 17.68 11.06 -4.38
C HIS A 661 18.68 10.42 -5.32
N LEU A 662 19.42 11.26 -6.03
CA LEU A 662 20.60 10.83 -6.77
C LEU A 662 21.70 10.41 -5.82
N LYS A 663 22.26 9.25 -6.07
CA LYS A 663 23.46 8.79 -5.38
C LYS A 663 24.63 9.70 -5.75
N LYS A 664 25.17 10.42 -4.78
CA LYS A 664 26.42 11.17 -4.99
C LYS A 664 27.54 10.15 -5.04
N PHE A 665 28.13 9.97 -6.21
CA PHE A 665 29.43 9.32 -6.29
C PHE A 665 30.43 10.28 -5.63
N ASN A 666 30.97 9.89 -4.47
CA ASN A 666 32.19 10.52 -4.00
C ASN A 666 33.23 10.24 -5.09
N SER A 667 33.63 11.26 -5.79
CA SER A 667 34.84 11.20 -6.62
C SER A 667 36.01 10.92 -5.67
N SER A 668 36.28 9.62 -5.49
CA SER A 668 37.55 9.18 -4.89
C SER A 668 38.68 9.52 -5.84
#